data_be41b62497c39cbced726865f50340aa
#
_entry.id   be41b62497c39cbced726865f50340aa
#
_cell.length_a   1.000
_cell.length_b   1.000
_cell.length_c   1.000
_cell.angle_alpha   90.00
_cell.angle_beta   90.00
_cell.angle_gamma   90.00
#
_symmetry.space_group_name_H-M   'P 1'
#
loop_
_entity.id
_entity.type
_entity.pdbx_description
1 polymer ?
#
loop_
_entity_poly.entity_id
_entity_poly.type
_entity_poly.pdbx_seq_one_letter_code
_entity_poly.pdbx_strand_id
1 'polypeptide(L)'
;MARLVAREKYLLDGAQKFYIRGVSYGPFAPNSRGERYPEPERAAADFALMSKLGANLLRLYVPPPPWMVEAAQNAGLRIMLGIPWPFHMAFLDSRDMMREIRDAIRKTVLDTRQFGATIAAYSIGNEIRSDIVRWHGPRAVSRFLAELRDLGKQIDPGALFTYSNYPSAEYLDLSFLDFISFNVYLHREEDFRRYLTHLMGQAGDLPLVLSETGMDTIREGEQHQAELLSWQCRAAFELGLSGFIVFAFTDQWHTGGAEITDWAFGLTRRDRSPKLAFDAVAKVFGGSLPPPLTAAPKATVVVAAYNAASTLGQCLFSLRALNYPDCETVVVDDGSTDSTSEIASRAGVRVIRLAHNGLAAARNAGIGAASSESDIVAFIDADARADRDWLYHLVETIARRDAAAASGPSFAPDPGSACAAAMAAAPGLPREVRAGDDRLAQLCGCNMAITRAALQKVGGFDPMFTAAGDDVDLSWRLAASAETLAYAPGAVVIHEPRATLAAYLRQQRGYGIGEGLLFRKYPLRTAGQDGMYAKPSWLGSLFGGARVYYGAFGRGLFQTVYSAGNSYADLPLTIQWVGLSLIFLLLGSVNRLLGVLGAAGIALSILAAAAGAASAPLPRAHSGPAARICLWLACLLGPAIRSLACERVKWRFEPAAAGEDSNGPVELDGRVEFVAAEGAAHIDSAMILAAIRDALVRRGVAVAETDGFQSYDLQLVVAPMLRVPLNALRAGAGIALLWRIRPAPRRALIAAAVALLVLLAAGFSLRAAILGVAGAAIVVALLAINRARRIPAIVKACATEVAGSPGVSLAARPEGET
;
A
#
# COMPACT_ATOMS: atom_id res chain seq x y z
N MET A 1 -6.08 -34.58 12.75
CA MET A 1 -5.48 -33.31 12.33
C MET A 1 -5.15 -33.39 10.84
N ALA A 2 -5.51 -32.38 10.02
CA ALA A 2 -4.99 -32.25 8.65
C ALA A 2 -3.67 -31.48 8.64
N ARG A 3 -2.87 -31.56 7.58
CA ARG A 3 -1.70 -30.69 7.44
C ARG A 3 -2.15 -29.26 7.27
N LEU A 4 -1.44 -28.32 7.91
CA LEU A 4 -1.66 -26.89 7.69
C LEU A 4 -1.19 -26.48 6.31
N VAL A 5 -1.91 -25.53 5.73
CA VAL A 5 -1.57 -24.91 4.44
C VAL A 5 -1.44 -23.40 4.66
N ALA A 6 -0.37 -22.81 4.15
CA ALA A 6 -0.26 -21.36 4.07
C ALA A 6 -0.89 -20.90 2.74
N ARG A 7 -1.87 -20.05 2.82
CA ARG A 7 -2.56 -19.50 1.66
C ARG A 7 -2.96 -18.06 1.93
N GLU A 8 -2.60 -17.18 1.01
CA GLU A 8 -2.82 -15.76 1.22
C GLU A 8 -2.18 -15.33 2.56
N LYS A 9 -2.81 -14.48 3.33
CA LYS A 9 -2.32 -13.98 4.64
C LYS A 9 -2.51 -14.98 5.80
N TYR A 10 -3.00 -16.21 5.56
CA TYR A 10 -3.47 -17.08 6.63
C TYR A 10 -2.87 -18.48 6.59
N LEU A 11 -2.79 -19.09 7.77
CA LEU A 11 -2.64 -20.54 7.93
C LEU A 11 -4.04 -21.16 7.96
N LEU A 12 -4.21 -22.28 7.25
CA LEU A 12 -5.49 -22.96 7.13
C LEU A 12 -5.38 -24.41 7.64
N ASP A 13 -6.41 -24.88 8.37
CA ASP A 13 -6.69 -26.29 8.66
C ASP A 13 -7.95 -26.68 7.85
N GLY A 14 -7.75 -27.33 6.71
CA GLY A 14 -8.80 -27.50 5.72
C GLY A 14 -9.23 -26.16 5.13
N ALA A 15 -10.50 -25.80 5.28
CA ALA A 15 -11.07 -24.53 4.80
C ALA A 15 -11.12 -23.43 5.86
N GLN A 16 -10.72 -23.71 7.10
CA GLN A 16 -10.84 -22.77 8.22
C GLN A 16 -9.49 -22.13 8.54
N LYS A 17 -9.50 -20.84 8.92
CA LYS A 17 -8.33 -20.15 9.45
C LYS A 17 -7.84 -20.85 10.73
N PHE A 18 -6.55 -21.13 10.77
CA PHE A 18 -5.87 -21.69 11.92
C PHE A 18 -5.00 -20.63 12.57
N TYR A 19 -5.44 -20.14 13.72
CA TYR A 19 -4.66 -19.22 14.53
C TYR A 19 -3.74 -20.02 15.46
N ILE A 20 -2.41 -19.85 15.32
CA ILE A 20 -1.45 -20.44 16.24
C ILE A 20 -1.59 -19.76 17.61
N ARG A 21 -1.90 -20.56 18.64
CA ARG A 21 -1.90 -20.24 20.07
C ARG A 21 -0.82 -21.09 20.69
N GLY A 22 0.41 -20.57 20.69
CA GLY A 22 1.59 -21.39 20.98
C GLY A 22 2.30 -21.03 22.26
N VAL A 23 3.13 -21.98 22.72
CA VAL A 23 4.10 -21.78 23.78
C VAL A 23 5.44 -22.42 23.41
N SER A 24 6.55 -21.79 23.79
CA SER A 24 7.89 -22.37 23.69
C SER A 24 8.12 -23.37 24.81
N TYR A 25 8.67 -24.56 24.47
CA TYR A 25 8.88 -25.66 25.41
C TYR A 25 10.27 -26.25 25.31
N GLY A 26 11.09 -25.99 26.29
CA GLY A 26 12.49 -26.41 26.32
C GLY A 26 13.43 -25.67 25.39
N PRO A 27 14.70 -26.00 25.33
CA PRO A 27 15.30 -27.26 25.80
C PRO A 27 15.45 -27.37 27.33
N PHE A 28 15.44 -28.61 27.80
CA PHE A 28 15.64 -28.98 29.22
C PHE A 28 16.98 -29.68 29.44
N ALA A 29 17.38 -29.87 30.71
CA ALA A 29 18.44 -30.76 31.04
C ALA A 29 18.13 -32.20 30.55
N PRO A 30 19.15 -32.98 30.10
CA PRO A 30 18.93 -34.35 29.67
C PRO A 30 18.21 -35.18 30.75
N ASN A 31 17.18 -35.89 30.33
CA ASN A 31 16.47 -36.86 31.18
C ASN A 31 17.27 -38.17 31.38
N SER A 32 16.69 -39.16 32.05
CA SER A 32 17.30 -40.47 32.28
C SER A 32 17.71 -41.22 31.02
N ARG A 33 17.12 -40.85 29.86
CA ARG A 33 17.42 -41.40 28.52
C ARG A 33 18.42 -40.57 27.71
N GLY A 34 18.93 -39.47 28.29
CA GLY A 34 19.80 -38.54 27.61
C GLY A 34 19.09 -37.59 26.64
N GLU A 35 17.76 -37.55 26.64
CA GLU A 35 16.94 -36.69 25.80
C GLU A 35 16.78 -35.29 26.44
N ARG A 36 16.88 -34.23 25.71
CA ARG A 36 16.78 -32.83 26.20
C ARG A 36 15.34 -32.39 26.47
N TYR A 37 14.57 -33.25 27.09
CA TYR A 37 13.15 -33.09 27.45
C TYR A 37 12.88 -33.69 28.85
N PRO A 38 11.81 -33.27 29.53
CA PRO A 38 11.40 -33.90 30.79
C PRO A 38 11.09 -35.38 30.60
N GLU A 39 10.97 -36.12 31.70
CA GLU A 39 10.46 -37.50 31.67
C GLU A 39 9.03 -37.51 31.07
N PRO A 40 8.59 -38.62 30.44
CA PRO A 40 7.31 -38.74 29.73
C PRO A 40 6.10 -38.35 30.59
N GLU A 41 6.07 -38.75 31.85
CA GLU A 41 4.97 -38.45 32.78
C GLU A 41 4.88 -36.95 33.06
N ARG A 42 6.02 -36.27 33.18
CA ARG A 42 6.09 -34.81 33.35
C ARG A 42 5.66 -34.10 32.11
N ALA A 43 6.11 -34.53 30.95
CA ALA A 43 5.71 -33.94 29.65
C ALA A 43 4.20 -34.08 29.41
N ALA A 44 3.61 -35.23 29.74
CA ALA A 44 2.16 -35.42 29.62
C ALA A 44 1.40 -34.49 30.56
N ALA A 45 1.86 -34.26 31.78
CA ALA A 45 1.27 -33.29 32.71
C ALA A 45 1.41 -31.85 32.21
N ASP A 46 2.56 -31.49 31.65
CA ASP A 46 2.80 -30.18 31.04
C ASP A 46 1.85 -29.94 29.84
N PHE A 47 1.65 -30.94 28.99
CA PHE A 47 0.74 -30.85 27.84
C PHE A 47 -0.73 -30.73 28.26
N ALA A 48 -1.12 -31.41 29.35
CA ALA A 48 -2.46 -31.21 29.91
C ALA A 48 -2.68 -29.79 30.44
N LEU A 49 -1.66 -29.17 31.04
CA LEU A 49 -1.70 -27.75 31.43
C LEU A 49 -1.78 -26.83 30.20
N MET A 50 -1.03 -27.12 29.14
CA MET A 50 -1.09 -26.34 27.89
C MET A 50 -2.45 -26.44 27.21
N SER A 51 -3.11 -27.61 27.27
CA SER A 51 -4.48 -27.76 26.79
C SER A 51 -5.46 -26.91 27.61
N LYS A 52 -5.28 -26.80 28.93
CA LYS A 52 -6.05 -25.89 29.80
C LYS A 52 -5.80 -24.41 29.46
N LEU A 53 -4.57 -24.07 29.10
CA LEU A 53 -4.19 -22.73 28.60
C LEU A 53 -4.93 -22.40 27.29
N GLY A 54 -5.45 -23.37 26.55
CA GLY A 54 -6.00 -23.22 25.21
C GLY A 54 -4.94 -23.17 24.11
N ALA A 55 -3.72 -23.59 24.40
CA ALA A 55 -2.68 -23.73 23.41
C ALA A 55 -2.99 -24.84 22.40
N ASN A 56 -2.58 -24.66 21.14
CA ASN A 56 -2.73 -25.65 20.07
C ASN A 56 -1.40 -25.98 19.38
N LEU A 57 -0.28 -25.35 19.83
CA LEU A 57 1.03 -25.56 19.25
C LEU A 57 2.15 -25.43 20.29
N LEU A 58 3.14 -26.31 20.16
CA LEU A 58 4.42 -26.26 20.84
C LEU A 58 5.48 -25.71 19.89
N ARG A 59 6.30 -24.78 20.33
CA ARG A 59 7.53 -24.44 19.66
C ARG A 59 8.71 -25.14 20.34
N LEU A 60 9.41 -26.00 19.61
CA LEU A 60 10.56 -26.76 20.07
C LEU A 60 11.84 -26.28 19.36
N TYR A 61 12.96 -26.26 20.07
CA TYR A 61 14.26 -25.80 19.54
C TYR A 61 15.21 -26.94 19.20
N VAL A 62 14.88 -28.17 19.59
CA VAL A 62 15.63 -29.38 19.28
C VAL A 62 14.68 -30.49 18.87
N PRO A 63 15.09 -31.44 18.03
CA PRO A 63 14.24 -32.56 17.60
C PRO A 63 13.73 -33.38 18.80
N PRO A 64 12.42 -33.60 18.90
CA PRO A 64 11.81 -34.38 19.95
C PRO A 64 11.95 -35.89 19.68
N PRO A 65 11.99 -36.71 20.73
CA PRO A 65 11.86 -38.14 20.59
C PRO A 65 10.44 -38.54 20.14
N PRO A 66 10.26 -39.71 19.48
CA PRO A 66 8.97 -40.13 18.94
C PRO A 66 7.84 -40.13 19.98
N TRP A 67 8.07 -40.61 21.18
CA TRP A 67 7.05 -40.65 22.26
C TRP A 67 6.50 -39.27 22.60
N MET A 68 7.33 -38.22 22.48
CA MET A 68 6.92 -36.86 22.79
C MET A 68 6.00 -36.30 21.69
N VAL A 69 6.29 -36.64 20.42
CA VAL A 69 5.40 -36.24 19.30
C VAL A 69 4.03 -36.92 19.42
N GLU A 70 4.02 -38.20 19.82
CA GLU A 70 2.79 -38.95 20.07
C GLU A 70 2.00 -38.35 21.25
N ALA A 71 2.70 -38.01 22.35
CA ALA A 71 2.08 -37.35 23.50
C ALA A 71 1.49 -35.99 23.13
N ALA A 72 2.19 -35.17 22.34
CA ALA A 72 1.68 -33.90 21.84
C ALA A 72 0.42 -34.10 20.94
N GLN A 73 0.47 -35.09 20.05
CA GLN A 73 -0.66 -35.47 19.20
C GLN A 73 -1.90 -35.87 20.02
N ASN A 74 -1.71 -36.69 21.04
CA ASN A 74 -2.79 -37.13 21.94
C ASN A 74 -3.39 -35.98 22.75
N ALA A 75 -2.56 -34.95 23.08
CA ALA A 75 -3.02 -33.73 23.73
C ALA A 75 -3.65 -32.70 22.77
N GLY A 76 -3.75 -33.01 21.46
CA GLY A 76 -4.28 -32.09 20.45
C GLY A 76 -3.31 -30.97 20.05
N LEU A 77 -2.05 -31.08 20.42
CA LEU A 77 -1.02 -30.08 20.14
C LEU A 77 -0.26 -30.38 18.84
N ARG A 78 0.00 -29.36 18.06
CA ARG A 78 0.91 -29.38 16.90
C ARG A 78 2.30 -28.91 17.33
N ILE A 79 3.31 -29.11 16.48
CA ILE A 79 4.70 -28.78 16.78
C ILE A 79 5.25 -27.86 15.67
N MET A 80 5.78 -26.71 16.03
CA MET A 80 6.72 -25.93 15.23
C MET A 80 8.13 -26.29 15.67
N LEU A 81 8.86 -27.01 14.80
CA LEU A 81 10.14 -27.60 15.12
C LEU A 81 11.30 -26.75 14.62
N GLY A 82 12.11 -26.22 15.54
CA GLY A 82 13.38 -25.57 15.24
C GLY A 82 14.45 -26.61 14.91
N ILE A 83 15.21 -26.36 13.84
CA ILE A 83 16.34 -27.21 13.44
C ILE A 83 17.63 -26.59 13.98
N PRO A 84 18.32 -27.24 14.92
CA PRO A 84 19.49 -26.68 15.57
C PRO A 84 20.71 -26.73 14.67
N TRP A 85 21.36 -25.58 14.52
CA TRP A 85 22.69 -25.45 13.93
C TRP A 85 23.36 -24.15 14.42
N PRO A 86 24.71 -23.98 14.27
CA PRO A 86 25.42 -22.85 14.85
C PRO A 86 25.23 -21.54 14.10
N PHE A 87 24.02 -20.95 14.15
CA PHE A 87 23.65 -19.68 13.47
C PHE A 87 24.33 -18.42 14.06
N HIS A 88 25.07 -18.55 15.14
CA HIS A 88 25.87 -17.50 15.78
C HIS A 88 27.34 -17.46 15.32
N MET A 89 27.70 -18.26 14.32
CA MET A 89 29.02 -18.33 13.71
C MET A 89 28.97 -17.87 12.24
N ALA A 90 30.16 -17.53 11.69
CA ALA A 90 30.25 -17.11 10.27
C ALA A 90 30.16 -18.36 9.34
N PHE A 91 28.97 -18.93 9.25
CA PHE A 91 28.69 -20.23 8.66
C PHE A 91 28.93 -20.32 7.15
N LEU A 92 28.82 -19.22 6.38
CA LEU A 92 29.09 -19.25 4.94
C LEU A 92 30.58 -19.25 4.59
N ASP A 93 31.48 -19.00 5.56
CA ASP A 93 32.92 -19.01 5.35
C ASP A 93 33.48 -20.44 5.37
N SER A 94 32.74 -21.44 5.90
CA SER A 94 33.13 -22.83 6.02
C SER A 94 32.26 -23.77 5.18
N ARG A 95 32.89 -24.47 4.23
CA ARG A 95 32.19 -25.47 3.41
C ARG A 95 31.70 -26.64 4.24
N ASP A 96 32.44 -27.02 5.28
CA ASP A 96 32.09 -28.14 6.17
C ASP A 96 30.89 -27.76 7.02
N MET A 97 30.87 -26.57 7.59
CA MET A 97 29.73 -26.07 8.36
C MET A 97 28.45 -25.96 7.48
N MET A 98 28.57 -25.46 6.26
CA MET A 98 27.44 -25.45 5.33
C MET A 98 26.93 -26.85 5.01
N ARG A 99 27.82 -27.86 4.95
CA ARG A 99 27.45 -29.28 4.74
C ARG A 99 26.73 -29.81 5.96
N GLU A 100 27.30 -29.61 7.16
CA GLU A 100 26.69 -30.01 8.44
C GLU A 100 25.27 -29.40 8.61
N ILE A 101 25.08 -28.12 8.27
CA ILE A 101 23.77 -27.49 8.31
C ILE A 101 22.78 -28.16 7.36
N ARG A 102 23.17 -28.43 6.12
CA ARG A 102 22.33 -29.15 5.15
C ARG A 102 21.96 -30.55 5.65
N ASP A 103 22.90 -31.24 6.26
CA ASP A 103 22.72 -32.60 6.80
C ASP A 103 21.78 -32.56 8.03
N ALA A 104 21.88 -31.52 8.87
CA ALA A 104 20.95 -31.31 9.97
C ALA A 104 19.51 -31.11 9.49
N ILE A 105 19.31 -30.30 8.42
CA ILE A 105 17.99 -30.14 7.78
C ILE A 105 17.48 -31.48 7.24
N ARG A 106 18.29 -32.19 6.45
CA ARG A 106 17.91 -33.49 5.86
C ARG A 106 17.51 -34.49 6.94
N LYS A 107 18.36 -34.65 7.93
CA LYS A 107 18.14 -35.60 9.01
C LYS A 107 16.86 -35.28 9.78
N THR A 108 16.73 -34.06 10.25
CA THR A 108 15.55 -33.67 11.06
C THR A 108 14.24 -33.86 10.29
N VAL A 109 14.16 -33.40 9.02
CA VAL A 109 12.93 -33.55 8.23
C VAL A 109 12.67 -35.03 7.91
N LEU A 110 13.69 -35.81 7.57
CA LEU A 110 13.54 -37.24 7.28
C LEU A 110 13.02 -38.02 8.49
N ASP A 111 13.60 -37.78 9.66
CA ASP A 111 13.26 -38.50 10.91
C ASP A 111 11.84 -38.13 11.40
N THR A 112 11.33 -36.91 11.11
CA THR A 112 10.08 -36.41 11.67
C THR A 112 8.91 -36.37 10.68
N ARG A 113 9.14 -36.49 9.35
CA ARG A 113 8.08 -36.46 8.33
C ARG A 113 6.96 -37.51 8.53
N GLN A 114 7.30 -38.65 9.16
CA GLN A 114 6.34 -39.73 9.48
C GLN A 114 5.19 -39.26 10.38
N PHE A 115 5.42 -38.22 11.20
CA PHE A 115 4.39 -37.65 12.10
C PHE A 115 3.41 -36.71 11.41
N GLY A 116 3.60 -36.48 10.12
CA GLY A 116 2.62 -35.82 9.25
C GLY A 116 2.15 -34.47 9.77
N ALA A 117 0.85 -34.38 10.06
CA ALA A 117 0.17 -33.14 10.48
C ALA A 117 0.51 -32.68 11.91
N THR A 118 1.12 -33.53 12.74
CA THR A 118 1.56 -33.14 14.09
C THR A 118 2.72 -32.16 14.00
N ILE A 119 3.63 -32.33 13.04
CA ILE A 119 4.65 -31.32 12.72
C ILE A 119 3.98 -30.24 11.84
N ALA A 120 3.55 -29.15 12.45
CA ALA A 120 2.90 -28.03 11.76
C ALA A 120 3.85 -27.28 10.83
N ALA A 121 5.09 -27.06 11.28
CA ALA A 121 6.10 -26.33 10.51
C ALA A 121 7.53 -26.63 11.01
N TYR A 122 8.51 -26.41 10.14
CA TYR A 122 9.92 -26.38 10.49
C TYR A 122 10.46 -24.94 10.47
N SER A 123 11.14 -24.52 11.54
CA SER A 123 11.96 -23.32 11.57
C SER A 123 13.40 -23.67 11.20
N ILE A 124 13.84 -23.26 10.02
CA ILE A 124 15.16 -23.58 9.45
C ILE A 124 16.32 -22.83 10.10
N GLY A 125 16.05 -22.00 11.09
CA GLY A 125 17.00 -21.22 11.86
C GLY A 125 16.30 -20.26 12.80
N ASN A 126 17.06 -19.67 13.72
CA ASN A 126 16.60 -18.70 14.70
C ASN A 126 17.63 -17.59 14.86
N GLU A 127 17.22 -16.33 14.72
CA GLU A 127 17.97 -15.12 15.07
C GLU A 127 19.45 -15.13 14.64
N ILE A 128 19.73 -15.31 13.36
CA ILE A 128 21.09 -15.10 12.85
C ILE A 128 21.50 -13.67 13.18
N ARG A 129 22.56 -13.51 13.95
CA ARG A 129 23.03 -12.20 14.43
C ARG A 129 23.24 -11.23 13.28
N SER A 130 22.83 -9.98 13.47
CA SER A 130 22.89 -8.93 12.43
C SER A 130 24.33 -8.63 11.96
N ASP A 131 25.34 -8.80 12.82
CA ASP A 131 26.75 -8.68 12.44
C ASP A 131 27.19 -9.80 11.48
N ILE A 132 26.71 -11.04 11.67
CA ILE A 132 26.96 -12.18 10.78
C ILE A 132 26.23 -11.97 9.44
N VAL A 133 24.98 -11.49 9.48
CA VAL A 133 24.22 -11.14 8.26
C VAL A 133 24.96 -10.08 7.44
N ARG A 134 25.51 -9.06 8.10
CA ARG A 134 26.30 -7.99 7.43
C ARG A 134 27.62 -8.53 6.90
N TRP A 135 28.30 -9.42 7.64
CA TRP A 135 29.55 -10.04 7.20
C TRP A 135 29.38 -10.81 5.89
N HIS A 136 28.39 -11.69 5.83
CA HIS A 136 28.13 -12.50 4.64
C HIS A 136 27.40 -11.75 3.53
N GLY A 137 26.72 -10.66 3.86
CA GLY A 137 25.79 -9.93 3.01
C GLY A 137 24.38 -10.54 3.00
N PRO A 138 23.33 -9.70 3.13
CA PRO A 138 21.94 -10.18 3.29
C PRO A 138 21.46 -11.09 2.16
N ARG A 139 21.87 -10.80 0.91
CA ARG A 139 21.51 -11.64 -0.25
C ARG A 139 22.12 -13.04 -0.21
N ALA A 140 23.32 -13.20 0.35
CA ALA A 140 23.95 -14.50 0.48
C ALA A 140 23.26 -15.33 1.56
N VAL A 141 22.93 -14.70 2.70
CA VAL A 141 22.18 -15.34 3.79
C VAL A 141 20.78 -15.75 3.33
N SER A 142 20.02 -14.85 2.70
CA SER A 142 18.67 -15.17 2.18
C SER A 142 18.70 -16.31 1.16
N ARG A 143 19.71 -16.35 0.30
CA ARG A 143 19.89 -17.42 -0.71
C ARG A 143 20.18 -18.77 -0.06
N PHE A 144 21.02 -18.79 0.98
CA PHE A 144 21.32 -20.01 1.71
C PHE A 144 20.09 -20.52 2.49
N LEU A 145 19.35 -19.63 3.15
CA LEU A 145 18.09 -20.00 3.80
C LEU A 145 17.06 -20.53 2.79
N ALA A 146 16.98 -19.96 1.59
CA ALA A 146 16.12 -20.47 0.51
C ALA A 146 16.54 -21.88 0.07
N GLU A 147 17.84 -22.14 -0.05
CA GLU A 147 18.39 -23.48 -0.33
C GLU A 147 17.99 -24.50 0.76
N LEU A 148 18.09 -24.11 2.04
CA LEU A 148 17.72 -24.99 3.16
C LEU A 148 16.22 -25.32 3.14
N ARG A 149 15.36 -24.34 2.85
CA ARG A 149 13.93 -24.56 2.67
C ARG A 149 13.65 -25.50 1.50
N ASP A 150 14.29 -25.29 0.35
CA ASP A 150 14.10 -26.13 -0.83
C ASP A 150 14.55 -27.58 -0.58
N LEU A 151 15.62 -27.76 0.15
CA LEU A 151 16.10 -29.08 0.59
C LEU A 151 15.07 -29.78 1.49
N GLY A 152 14.48 -29.08 2.45
CA GLY A 152 13.39 -29.62 3.26
C GLY A 152 12.15 -29.99 2.45
N LYS A 153 11.75 -29.15 1.51
CA LYS A 153 10.63 -29.39 0.58
C LYS A 153 10.85 -30.57 -0.36
N GLN A 154 12.09 -30.89 -0.72
CA GLN A 154 12.41 -32.11 -1.50
C GLN A 154 12.10 -33.38 -0.70
N ILE A 155 12.26 -33.37 0.60
CA ILE A 155 12.03 -34.52 1.50
C ILE A 155 10.56 -34.61 1.90
N ASP A 156 9.94 -33.48 2.23
CA ASP A 156 8.52 -33.37 2.62
C ASP A 156 7.87 -32.17 1.92
N PRO A 157 7.34 -32.34 0.70
CA PRO A 157 6.75 -31.27 -0.09
C PRO A 157 5.56 -30.58 0.57
N GLY A 158 4.83 -31.31 1.43
CA GLY A 158 3.63 -30.80 2.11
C GLY A 158 3.91 -30.09 3.44
N ALA A 159 5.15 -30.10 3.94
CA ALA A 159 5.50 -29.42 5.18
C ALA A 159 5.69 -27.92 4.98
N LEU A 160 5.35 -27.13 6.01
CA LEU A 160 5.59 -25.69 6.03
C LEU A 160 6.99 -25.37 6.59
N PHE A 161 7.66 -24.39 6.00
CA PHE A 161 9.00 -23.95 6.41
C PHE A 161 8.97 -22.45 6.69
N THR A 162 9.59 -22.05 7.79
CA THR A 162 9.80 -20.67 8.20
C THR A 162 11.21 -20.46 8.74
N TYR A 163 11.54 -19.22 9.03
CA TYR A 163 12.75 -18.80 9.73
C TYR A 163 12.36 -17.78 10.80
N SER A 164 12.72 -18.03 12.06
CA SER A 164 12.43 -17.12 13.16
C SER A 164 13.39 -15.93 13.13
N ASN A 165 12.95 -14.83 12.58
CA ASN A 165 13.71 -13.60 12.46
C ASN A 165 13.53 -12.71 13.70
N TYR A 166 14.26 -11.60 13.77
CA TYR A 166 14.17 -10.61 14.84
C TYR A 166 14.49 -9.21 14.29
N PRO A 167 14.19 -8.11 15.04
CA PRO A 167 14.24 -6.75 14.50
C PRO A 167 15.58 -6.34 13.88
N SER A 168 16.71 -6.80 14.45
CA SER A 168 18.04 -6.40 13.96
C SER A 168 18.41 -6.96 12.59
N ALA A 169 17.67 -7.98 12.11
CA ALA A 169 17.87 -8.61 10.81
C ALA A 169 16.58 -8.57 9.95
N GLU A 170 15.64 -7.67 10.24
CA GLU A 170 14.34 -7.56 9.53
C GLU A 170 14.48 -7.32 8.02
N TYR A 171 15.60 -6.73 7.57
CA TYR A 171 15.91 -6.46 6.16
C TYR A 171 16.25 -7.68 5.33
N LEU A 172 16.28 -8.88 5.89
CA LEU A 172 16.43 -10.12 5.13
C LEU A 172 15.20 -10.35 4.25
N ASP A 173 15.43 -10.62 2.96
CA ASP A 173 14.39 -11.11 2.08
C ASP A 173 14.05 -12.56 2.41
N LEU A 174 12.87 -12.77 2.95
CA LEU A 174 12.32 -14.06 3.38
C LEU A 174 11.05 -14.45 2.59
N SER A 175 10.78 -13.77 1.48
CA SER A 175 9.59 -13.97 0.63
C SER A 175 9.47 -15.39 0.03
N PHE A 176 10.53 -16.17 0.08
CA PHE A 176 10.55 -17.56 -0.37
C PHE A 176 9.94 -18.55 0.64
N LEU A 177 9.74 -18.16 1.90
CA LEU A 177 9.19 -19.02 2.96
C LEU A 177 7.68 -19.25 2.78
N ASP A 178 7.14 -20.25 3.49
CA ASP A 178 5.70 -20.51 3.48
C ASP A 178 4.95 -19.50 4.37
N PHE A 179 5.58 -19.03 5.43
CA PHE A 179 5.11 -17.94 6.28
C PHE A 179 6.28 -17.25 6.98
N ILE A 180 6.08 -16.02 7.42
CA ILE A 180 7.07 -15.22 8.14
C ILE A 180 6.89 -15.43 9.64
N SER A 181 7.97 -15.64 10.38
CA SER A 181 7.96 -15.67 11.83
C SER A 181 8.99 -14.70 12.42
N PHE A 182 8.59 -14.04 13.51
CA PHE A 182 9.38 -12.99 14.16
C PHE A 182 9.36 -13.12 15.67
N ASN A 183 10.52 -12.88 16.31
CA ASN A 183 10.67 -12.73 17.75
C ASN A 183 10.62 -11.24 18.08
N VAL A 184 9.66 -10.79 18.92
CA VAL A 184 9.45 -9.38 19.22
C VAL A 184 9.25 -9.16 20.72
N TYR A 185 10.14 -8.41 21.37
CA TYR A 185 10.13 -8.11 22.81
C TYR A 185 9.96 -6.61 23.05
N LEU A 186 8.85 -6.01 22.56
CA LEU A 186 8.48 -4.63 22.80
C LEU A 186 7.45 -4.55 23.92
N HIS A 187 7.70 -3.75 24.94
CA HIS A 187 6.90 -3.70 26.18
C HIS A 187 5.95 -2.48 26.23
N ARG A 188 5.97 -1.61 25.22
CA ARG A 188 5.01 -0.51 25.06
C ARG A 188 4.01 -0.87 23.98
N GLU A 189 2.72 -0.80 24.31
CA GLU A 189 1.65 -1.24 23.40
C GLU A 189 1.66 -0.51 22.05
N GLU A 190 1.85 0.82 22.06
CA GLU A 190 1.88 1.60 20.81
C GLU A 190 3.05 1.21 19.90
N ASP A 191 4.25 1.03 20.47
CA ASP A 191 5.43 0.64 19.71
C ASP A 191 5.30 -0.80 19.17
N PHE A 192 4.75 -1.71 19.97
CA PHE A 192 4.49 -3.09 19.56
C PHE A 192 3.49 -3.15 18.41
N ARG A 193 2.34 -2.49 18.52
CA ARG A 193 1.31 -2.45 17.47
C ARG A 193 1.84 -1.80 16.19
N ARG A 194 2.57 -0.70 16.30
CA ARG A 194 3.19 -0.02 15.15
C ARG A 194 4.19 -0.95 14.46
N TYR A 195 5.04 -1.62 15.22
CA TYR A 195 6.03 -2.54 14.67
C TYR A 195 5.39 -3.77 14.01
N LEU A 196 4.36 -4.35 14.61
CA LEU A 196 3.60 -5.44 13.98
C LEU A 196 2.92 -5.00 12.68
N THR A 197 2.37 -3.80 12.64
CA THR A 197 1.80 -3.22 11.41
C THR A 197 2.85 -3.07 10.33
N HIS A 198 4.06 -2.64 10.70
CA HIS A 198 5.22 -2.60 9.81
C HIS A 198 5.59 -3.99 9.27
N LEU A 199 5.75 -4.99 10.16
CA LEU A 199 6.06 -6.37 9.79
C LEU A 199 4.99 -7.02 8.90
N MET A 200 3.70 -6.77 9.18
CA MET A 200 2.59 -7.22 8.33
C MET A 200 2.69 -6.67 6.91
N GLY A 201 3.15 -5.43 6.79
CA GLY A 201 3.41 -4.83 5.48
C GLY A 201 4.62 -5.45 4.76
N GLN A 202 5.68 -5.80 5.49
CA GLN A 202 6.85 -6.48 4.93
C GLN A 202 6.56 -7.93 4.53
N ALA A 203 5.72 -8.62 5.31
CA ALA A 203 5.33 -10.00 5.01
C ALA A 203 4.55 -10.13 3.69
N GLY A 204 4.05 -9.02 3.12
CA GLY A 204 3.30 -9.04 1.87
C GLY A 204 2.05 -9.92 1.98
N ASP A 205 1.89 -10.88 1.10
CA ASP A 205 0.80 -11.86 1.07
C ASP A 205 1.04 -13.10 1.95
N LEU A 206 2.21 -13.20 2.62
CA LEU A 206 2.52 -14.32 3.51
C LEU A 206 1.89 -14.14 4.89
N PRO A 207 1.48 -15.25 5.56
CA PRO A 207 1.08 -15.22 6.96
C PRO A 207 2.22 -14.71 7.85
N LEU A 208 1.89 -13.96 8.90
CA LEU A 208 2.84 -13.53 9.94
C LEU A 208 2.52 -14.20 11.27
N VAL A 209 3.53 -14.77 11.92
CA VAL A 209 3.46 -15.40 13.24
C VAL A 209 4.49 -14.76 14.17
N LEU A 210 4.09 -14.34 15.36
CA LEU A 210 5.04 -14.04 16.41
C LEU A 210 5.51 -15.36 17.01
N SER A 211 6.79 -15.67 16.79
CA SER A 211 7.41 -16.92 17.24
C SER A 211 8.00 -16.84 18.64
N GLU A 212 8.30 -15.64 19.14
CA GLU A 212 8.63 -15.38 20.54
C GLU A 212 8.18 -13.98 20.95
N THR A 213 7.58 -13.92 22.13
CA THR A 213 7.34 -12.70 22.90
C THR A 213 7.21 -13.07 24.37
N GLY A 214 7.63 -12.22 25.26
CA GLY A 214 7.64 -12.54 26.71
C GLY A 214 8.22 -11.42 27.53
N MET A 215 8.19 -11.64 28.85
CA MET A 215 8.76 -10.74 29.86
C MET A 215 9.32 -11.53 31.02
N ASP A 216 10.47 -11.11 31.52
CA ASP A 216 11.16 -11.73 32.65
C ASP A 216 10.54 -11.26 33.97
N THR A 217 9.99 -12.18 34.75
CA THR A 217 9.33 -11.86 36.02
C THR A 217 10.29 -11.62 37.18
N ILE A 218 11.57 -11.99 37.07
CA ILE A 218 12.56 -11.64 38.10
C ILE A 218 12.81 -10.12 38.10
N ARG A 219 12.80 -9.50 36.93
CA ARG A 219 13.05 -8.07 36.78
C ARG A 219 11.78 -7.22 36.85
N GLU A 220 10.69 -7.71 36.26
CA GLU A 220 9.49 -6.90 36.02
C GLU A 220 8.28 -7.31 36.90
N GLY A 221 8.33 -8.50 37.52
CA GLY A 221 7.26 -9.03 38.33
C GLY A 221 6.16 -9.77 37.55
N GLU A 222 5.42 -10.65 38.22
CA GLU A 222 4.37 -11.47 37.57
C GLU A 222 3.14 -10.68 37.13
N GLN A 223 2.79 -9.61 37.86
CA GLN A 223 1.65 -8.76 37.51
C GLN A 223 1.89 -8.05 36.16
N HIS A 224 3.08 -7.48 35.99
CA HIS A 224 3.43 -6.78 34.76
C HIS A 224 3.54 -7.75 33.57
N GLN A 225 4.07 -8.97 33.78
CA GLN A 225 4.09 -10.02 32.77
C GLN A 225 2.65 -10.38 32.33
N ALA A 226 1.71 -10.52 33.27
CA ALA A 226 0.31 -10.86 32.97
C ALA A 226 -0.40 -9.77 32.14
N GLU A 227 -0.21 -8.51 32.55
CA GLU A 227 -0.77 -7.36 31.84
C GLU A 227 -0.18 -7.27 30.43
N LEU A 228 1.15 -7.37 30.29
CA LEU A 228 1.84 -7.28 29.02
C LEU A 228 1.39 -8.39 28.06
N LEU A 229 1.45 -9.65 28.47
CA LEU A 229 1.09 -10.78 27.60
C LEU A 229 -0.40 -10.77 27.23
N SER A 230 -1.27 -10.27 28.09
CA SER A 230 -2.70 -10.12 27.80
C SER A 230 -2.95 -9.18 26.63
N TRP A 231 -2.40 -7.96 26.64
CA TRP A 231 -2.61 -7.01 25.56
C TRP A 231 -1.78 -7.35 24.30
N GLN A 232 -0.55 -7.89 24.44
CA GLN A 232 0.26 -8.31 23.29
C GLN A 232 -0.44 -9.40 22.47
N CYS A 233 -0.97 -10.42 23.15
CA CYS A 233 -1.70 -11.51 22.52
C CYS A 233 -2.95 -11.00 21.79
N ARG A 234 -3.72 -10.13 22.45
CA ARG A 234 -4.89 -9.50 21.85
C ARG A 234 -4.52 -8.65 20.63
N ALA A 235 -3.52 -7.78 20.76
CA ALA A 235 -3.05 -6.90 19.71
C ALA A 235 -2.60 -7.66 18.45
N ALA A 236 -1.92 -8.80 18.61
CA ALA A 236 -1.49 -9.61 17.50
C ALA A 236 -2.67 -10.10 16.65
N PHE A 237 -3.72 -10.63 17.27
CA PHE A 237 -4.89 -11.12 16.54
C PHE A 237 -5.81 -10.00 16.04
N GLU A 238 -5.91 -8.88 16.75
CA GLU A 238 -6.62 -7.67 16.29
C GLU A 238 -5.98 -7.09 15.01
N LEU A 239 -4.66 -7.17 14.87
CA LEU A 239 -3.94 -6.74 13.67
C LEU A 239 -3.98 -7.77 12.51
N GLY A 240 -4.52 -8.98 12.75
CA GLY A 240 -4.66 -10.01 11.72
C GLY A 240 -3.47 -10.96 11.60
N LEU A 241 -2.62 -11.10 12.62
CA LEU A 241 -1.56 -12.10 12.63
C LEU A 241 -2.12 -13.52 12.67
N SER A 242 -1.43 -14.45 12.03
CA SER A 242 -1.80 -15.88 12.00
C SER A 242 -1.36 -16.66 13.23
N GLY A 243 -0.62 -16.04 14.15
CA GLY A 243 -0.22 -16.73 15.36
C GLY A 243 0.58 -15.90 16.35
N PHE A 244 0.53 -16.40 17.60
CA PHE A 244 1.21 -15.83 18.75
C PHE A 244 1.77 -16.95 19.61
N ILE A 245 3.09 -16.95 19.84
CA ILE A 245 3.79 -17.96 20.64
C ILE A 245 4.46 -17.29 21.83
N VAL A 246 4.06 -17.66 23.03
CA VAL A 246 4.63 -17.13 24.27
C VAL A 246 5.98 -17.79 24.55
N PHE A 247 6.98 -17.01 24.82
CA PHE A 247 8.25 -17.43 25.39
C PHE A 247 8.24 -17.13 26.88
N ALA A 248 8.08 -18.18 27.79
CA ALA A 248 8.04 -19.59 27.52
C ALA A 248 6.93 -20.24 28.36
N PHE A 249 6.73 -21.57 28.25
CA PHE A 249 5.78 -22.31 29.10
C PHE A 249 6.20 -22.32 30.57
N THR A 250 7.49 -22.53 30.85
CA THR A 250 8.02 -22.66 32.20
C THR A 250 9.35 -21.92 32.37
N ASP A 251 9.64 -21.54 33.63
CA ASP A 251 10.92 -20.92 34.01
C ASP A 251 12.10 -21.89 33.91
N GLN A 252 11.86 -23.15 33.67
CA GLN A 252 12.91 -24.15 33.53
C GLN A 252 13.47 -24.14 32.12
N TRP A 253 14.73 -23.77 31.98
CA TRP A 253 15.44 -23.68 30.71
C TRP A 253 16.89 -24.12 30.84
N HIS A 254 17.37 -24.95 29.91
CA HIS A 254 18.75 -25.47 29.95
C HIS A 254 19.43 -25.26 28.62
N THR A 255 20.52 -24.51 28.58
CA THR A 255 21.32 -24.27 27.38
C THR A 255 22.78 -24.10 27.76
N GLY A 256 23.69 -24.33 26.81
CA GLY A 256 25.15 -24.24 27.06
C GLY A 256 25.68 -25.15 28.14
N GLY A 257 24.98 -26.27 28.45
CA GLY A 257 25.38 -27.21 29.49
C GLY A 257 24.97 -26.83 30.92
N ALA A 258 24.24 -25.73 31.10
CA ALA A 258 23.77 -25.24 32.40
C ALA A 258 22.28 -24.87 32.38
N GLU A 259 21.66 -24.97 33.53
CA GLU A 259 20.31 -24.46 33.76
C GLU A 259 20.37 -22.92 33.92
N ILE A 260 19.52 -22.22 33.21
CA ILE A 260 19.40 -20.78 33.32
C ILE A 260 18.55 -20.44 34.55
N THR A 261 19.11 -19.64 35.45
CA THR A 261 18.46 -19.30 36.74
C THR A 261 18.25 -17.80 36.95
N ASP A 262 18.82 -16.98 36.08
CA ASP A 262 18.85 -15.52 36.19
C ASP A 262 17.75 -14.81 35.38
N TRP A 263 16.81 -15.59 34.82
CA TRP A 263 15.58 -15.07 34.18
C TRP A 263 14.41 -16.07 34.33
N ALA A 264 13.19 -15.56 34.25
CA ALA A 264 11.96 -16.32 34.48
C ALA A 264 10.83 -15.84 33.55
N PHE A 265 10.89 -16.26 32.29
CA PHE A 265 9.91 -15.93 31.24
C PHE A 265 8.67 -16.86 31.24
N GLY A 266 8.67 -17.92 32.04
CA GLY A 266 7.63 -18.94 32.03
C GLY A 266 6.24 -18.39 32.38
N LEU A 267 5.20 -18.98 31.77
CA LEU A 267 3.81 -18.89 32.26
C LEU A 267 3.61 -19.71 33.52
N THR A 268 4.47 -20.70 33.75
CA THR A 268 4.53 -21.48 34.98
C THR A 268 5.91 -21.37 35.62
N ARG A 269 5.97 -21.49 36.94
CA ARG A 269 7.23 -21.61 37.68
C ARG A 269 7.90 -22.96 37.40
N ARG A 270 9.10 -23.19 37.94
CA ARG A 270 9.86 -24.43 37.76
C ARG A 270 9.13 -25.66 38.25
N ASP A 271 8.34 -25.53 39.33
CA ASP A 271 7.47 -26.58 39.88
C ASP A 271 6.17 -26.81 39.08
N ARG A 272 5.94 -25.99 38.04
CA ARG A 272 4.75 -25.95 37.17
C ARG A 272 3.52 -25.30 37.83
N SER A 273 3.67 -24.63 38.96
CA SER A 273 2.60 -23.78 39.47
C SER A 273 2.36 -22.61 38.50
N PRO A 274 1.12 -22.37 38.08
CA PRO A 274 0.83 -21.24 37.18
C PRO A 274 1.17 -19.89 37.78
N LYS A 275 1.68 -18.95 36.98
CA LYS A 275 1.79 -17.54 37.28
C LYS A 275 0.52 -16.79 36.84
N LEU A 276 0.37 -15.51 37.23
CA LEU A 276 -0.76 -14.67 36.84
C LEU A 276 -0.94 -14.58 35.32
N ALA A 277 0.16 -14.61 34.57
CA ALA A 277 0.18 -14.56 33.13
C ALA A 277 -0.47 -15.79 32.47
N PHE A 278 -0.49 -16.94 33.14
CA PHE A 278 -1.14 -18.17 32.64
C PHE A 278 -2.64 -17.93 32.41
N ASP A 279 -3.35 -17.42 33.42
CA ASP A 279 -4.79 -17.16 33.33
C ASP A 279 -5.09 -16.00 32.35
N ALA A 280 -4.24 -14.95 32.32
CA ALA A 280 -4.36 -13.83 31.41
C ALA A 280 -4.28 -14.28 29.92
N VAL A 281 -3.33 -15.16 29.60
CA VAL A 281 -3.17 -15.71 28.24
C VAL A 281 -4.29 -16.72 27.94
N ALA A 282 -4.67 -17.57 28.90
CA ALA A 282 -5.76 -18.54 28.74
C ALA A 282 -7.08 -17.87 28.38
N LYS A 283 -7.37 -16.69 28.93
CA LYS A 283 -8.56 -15.92 28.60
C LYS A 283 -8.58 -15.47 27.13
N VAL A 284 -7.44 -15.10 26.56
CA VAL A 284 -7.35 -14.71 25.14
C VAL A 284 -7.38 -15.94 24.23
N PHE A 285 -6.60 -16.97 24.56
CA PHE A 285 -6.53 -18.21 23.77
C PHE A 285 -7.85 -18.99 23.73
N GLY A 286 -8.65 -18.95 24.81
CA GLY A 286 -9.96 -19.57 24.89
C GLY A 286 -11.09 -18.75 24.25
N GLY A 287 -10.82 -17.48 23.90
CA GLY A 287 -11.80 -16.59 23.26
C GLY A 287 -11.94 -16.81 21.76
N SER A 288 -12.87 -16.06 21.15
CA SER A 288 -12.98 -15.97 19.69
C SER A 288 -11.79 -15.22 19.11
N LEU A 289 -11.34 -15.61 17.91
CA LEU A 289 -10.26 -14.95 17.18
C LEU A 289 -10.74 -14.55 15.76
N PRO A 290 -10.55 -13.30 15.34
CA PRO A 290 -10.03 -12.20 16.15
C PRO A 290 -10.91 -11.88 17.37
N PRO A 291 -10.37 -11.17 18.39
CA PRO A 291 -11.15 -10.79 19.57
C PRO A 291 -12.36 -9.93 19.20
N PRO A 292 -13.50 -10.01 19.92
CA PRO A 292 -14.69 -9.24 19.57
C PRO A 292 -14.41 -7.72 19.65
N LEU A 293 -15.05 -6.96 18.73
CA LEU A 293 -15.02 -5.51 18.77
C LEU A 293 -15.63 -4.96 20.07
N THR A 294 -15.04 -3.90 20.63
CA THR A 294 -15.61 -3.20 21.79
C THR A 294 -16.92 -2.51 21.42
N ALA A 295 -17.00 -1.96 20.20
CA ALA A 295 -18.20 -1.42 19.59
C ALA A 295 -18.22 -1.82 18.12
N ALA A 296 -19.37 -2.34 17.67
CA ALA A 296 -19.58 -2.71 16.27
C ALA A 296 -20.66 -1.79 15.68
N PRO A 297 -20.28 -0.60 15.17
CA PRO A 297 -21.24 0.32 14.54
C PRO A 297 -21.83 -0.30 13.30
N LYS A 298 -23.07 0.02 12.98
CA LYS A 298 -23.69 -0.41 11.73
C LYS A 298 -22.88 0.07 10.53
N ALA A 299 -22.68 -0.80 9.56
CA ALA A 299 -21.89 -0.52 8.37
C ALA A 299 -22.67 -0.77 7.10
N THR A 300 -22.45 0.04 6.06
CA THR A 300 -22.92 -0.22 4.71
C THR A 300 -21.70 -0.51 3.80
N VAL A 301 -21.74 -1.66 3.12
CA VAL A 301 -20.74 -2.01 2.10
C VAL A 301 -21.27 -1.62 0.73
N VAL A 302 -20.59 -0.71 0.03
CA VAL A 302 -20.92 -0.22 -1.31
C VAL A 302 -20.04 -0.93 -2.34
N VAL A 303 -20.68 -1.58 -3.31
CA VAL A 303 -20.03 -2.24 -4.45
C VAL A 303 -20.40 -1.47 -5.72
N ALA A 304 -19.47 -0.69 -6.28
CA ALA A 304 -19.65 -0.07 -7.60
C ALA A 304 -19.35 -1.10 -8.70
N ALA A 305 -20.29 -1.31 -9.62
CA ALA A 305 -20.20 -2.34 -10.66
C ALA A 305 -20.50 -1.76 -12.04
N TYR A 306 -19.68 -2.12 -13.04
CA TYR A 306 -19.92 -1.85 -14.45
C TYR A 306 -19.40 -2.99 -15.30
N ASN A 307 -20.30 -3.72 -16.00
CA ASN A 307 -19.96 -4.91 -16.79
C ASN A 307 -19.11 -5.94 -16.00
N ALA A 308 -19.58 -6.28 -14.78
CA ALA A 308 -18.89 -7.13 -13.83
C ALA A 308 -19.51 -8.52 -13.67
N ALA A 309 -20.28 -9.00 -14.64
CA ALA A 309 -20.99 -10.29 -14.55
C ALA A 309 -20.08 -11.49 -14.24
N SER A 310 -18.82 -11.45 -14.65
CA SER A 310 -17.85 -12.55 -14.42
C SER A 310 -17.32 -12.62 -12.99
N THR A 311 -17.35 -11.53 -12.22
CA THR A 311 -16.67 -11.41 -10.91
C THR A 311 -17.62 -11.08 -9.75
N LEU A 312 -18.68 -10.32 -10.00
CA LEU A 312 -19.61 -9.83 -8.99
C LEU A 312 -20.20 -10.96 -8.11
N GLY A 313 -20.49 -12.13 -8.68
CA GLY A 313 -21.02 -13.27 -7.92
C GLY A 313 -20.09 -13.71 -6.80
N GLN A 314 -18.77 -13.77 -7.06
CA GLN A 314 -17.75 -14.13 -6.06
C GLN A 314 -17.56 -13.01 -5.02
N CYS A 315 -17.60 -11.74 -5.45
CA CYS A 315 -17.58 -10.59 -4.55
C CYS A 315 -18.72 -10.68 -3.53
N LEU A 316 -19.97 -10.80 -4.00
CA LEU A 316 -21.14 -10.87 -3.14
C LEU A 316 -21.16 -12.13 -2.24
N PHE A 317 -20.66 -13.25 -2.73
CA PHE A 317 -20.48 -14.45 -1.90
C PHE A 317 -19.52 -14.18 -0.73
N SER A 318 -18.39 -13.50 -0.95
CA SER A 318 -17.46 -13.15 0.10
C SER A 318 -18.04 -12.16 1.12
N LEU A 319 -18.84 -11.19 0.67
CA LEU A 319 -19.49 -10.22 1.55
C LEU A 319 -20.56 -10.86 2.46
N ARG A 320 -21.25 -11.90 1.99
CA ARG A 320 -22.19 -12.67 2.82
C ARG A 320 -21.49 -13.47 3.92
N ALA A 321 -20.23 -13.81 3.73
CA ALA A 321 -19.43 -14.58 4.68
C ALA A 321 -18.71 -13.72 5.72
N LEU A 322 -18.91 -12.40 5.72
CA LEU A 322 -18.25 -11.48 6.64
C LEU A 322 -18.60 -11.81 8.10
N ASN A 323 -17.58 -11.82 8.93
CA ASN A 323 -17.68 -11.94 10.38
C ASN A 323 -17.91 -10.56 11.00
N TYR A 324 -19.07 -9.96 10.74
CA TYR A 324 -19.45 -8.64 11.23
C TYR A 324 -20.96 -8.63 11.56
N PRO A 325 -21.37 -8.18 12.75
CA PRO A 325 -22.72 -8.43 13.25
C PRO A 325 -23.84 -7.66 12.53
N ASP A 326 -23.59 -6.42 12.10
CA ASP A 326 -24.61 -5.56 11.50
C ASP A 326 -24.04 -4.81 10.28
N CYS A 327 -24.16 -5.43 9.11
CA CYS A 327 -23.79 -4.79 7.85
C CYS A 327 -24.81 -5.07 6.75
N GLU A 328 -25.05 -4.07 5.91
CA GLU A 328 -25.82 -4.19 4.66
C GLU A 328 -24.88 -4.07 3.44
N THR A 329 -25.27 -4.66 2.33
CA THR A 329 -24.57 -4.53 1.05
C THR A 329 -25.46 -3.82 0.04
N VAL A 330 -24.92 -2.78 -0.61
CA VAL A 330 -25.54 -2.02 -1.67
C VAL A 330 -24.70 -2.15 -2.94
N VAL A 331 -25.27 -2.69 -4.00
CA VAL A 331 -24.64 -2.73 -5.33
C VAL A 331 -25.14 -1.53 -6.16
N VAL A 332 -24.22 -0.74 -6.69
CA VAL A 332 -24.52 0.33 -7.63
C VAL A 332 -24.06 -0.10 -9.02
N ASP A 333 -25.02 -0.43 -9.88
CA ASP A 333 -24.80 -0.78 -11.28
C ASP A 333 -24.77 0.49 -12.13
N ASP A 334 -23.59 0.86 -12.58
CA ASP A 334 -23.34 2.08 -13.37
C ASP A 334 -23.68 1.89 -14.86
N GLY A 335 -24.88 1.37 -15.16
CA GLY A 335 -25.38 1.21 -16.51
C GLY A 335 -24.77 0.03 -17.27
N SER A 336 -24.58 -1.10 -16.62
CA SER A 336 -24.07 -2.32 -17.26
C SER A 336 -24.97 -2.81 -18.40
N THR A 337 -24.33 -3.38 -19.43
CA THR A 337 -24.97 -4.00 -20.60
C THR A 337 -24.96 -5.52 -20.57
N ASP A 338 -24.27 -6.10 -19.56
CA ASP A 338 -24.23 -7.54 -19.28
C ASP A 338 -25.20 -7.92 -18.15
N SER A 339 -25.10 -9.16 -17.63
CA SER A 339 -25.97 -9.67 -16.56
C SER A 339 -25.58 -9.19 -15.15
N THR A 340 -24.78 -8.15 -14.98
CA THR A 340 -24.34 -7.61 -13.67
C THR A 340 -25.51 -7.34 -12.73
N SER A 341 -26.53 -6.59 -13.19
CA SER A 341 -27.69 -6.22 -12.39
C SER A 341 -28.55 -7.42 -11.97
N GLU A 342 -28.67 -8.41 -12.85
CA GLU A 342 -29.40 -9.66 -12.57
C GLU A 342 -28.70 -10.51 -11.51
N ILE A 343 -27.36 -10.60 -11.57
CA ILE A 343 -26.54 -11.31 -10.57
C ILE A 343 -26.71 -10.66 -9.20
N ALA A 344 -26.66 -9.34 -9.11
CA ALA A 344 -26.86 -8.59 -7.89
C ALA A 344 -28.28 -8.82 -7.31
N SER A 345 -29.30 -8.75 -8.16
CA SER A 345 -30.71 -8.97 -7.75
C SER A 345 -30.94 -10.40 -7.24
N ARG A 346 -30.39 -11.41 -7.92
CA ARG A 346 -30.48 -12.82 -7.48
C ARG A 346 -29.76 -13.06 -6.15
N ALA A 347 -28.72 -12.27 -5.89
CA ALA A 347 -28.03 -12.31 -4.60
C ALA A 347 -28.86 -11.71 -3.45
N GLY A 348 -30.01 -11.08 -3.70
CA GLY A 348 -30.87 -10.52 -2.67
C GLY A 348 -30.29 -9.28 -1.99
N VAL A 349 -29.34 -8.59 -2.61
CA VAL A 349 -28.78 -7.33 -2.14
C VAL A 349 -29.53 -6.15 -2.75
N ARG A 350 -29.48 -4.99 -2.10
CA ARG A 350 -30.05 -3.76 -2.64
C ARG A 350 -29.29 -3.29 -3.89
N VAL A 351 -30.00 -3.06 -5.01
CA VAL A 351 -29.41 -2.66 -6.29
C VAL A 351 -29.90 -1.27 -6.70
N ILE A 352 -28.96 -0.42 -7.09
CA ILE A 352 -29.23 0.91 -7.65
C ILE A 352 -28.68 0.91 -9.08
N ARG A 353 -29.49 1.32 -10.04
CA ARG A 353 -29.08 1.44 -11.45
C ARG A 353 -28.89 2.92 -11.83
N LEU A 354 -27.77 3.20 -12.47
CA LEU A 354 -27.43 4.51 -13.02
C LEU A 354 -27.33 4.43 -14.56
N ALA A 355 -27.24 5.59 -15.19
CA ALA A 355 -27.08 5.72 -16.65
C ALA A 355 -25.62 5.91 -17.08
N HIS A 356 -24.68 5.15 -16.51
CA HIS A 356 -23.22 5.19 -16.75
C HIS A 356 -22.61 6.58 -16.53
N ASN A 357 -22.56 6.98 -15.27
CA ASN A 357 -22.05 8.29 -14.83
C ASN A 357 -20.60 8.24 -14.30
N GLY A 358 -19.99 7.04 -14.27
CA GLY A 358 -18.61 6.80 -13.83
C GLY A 358 -18.49 6.44 -12.35
N LEU A 359 -17.27 5.99 -11.97
CA LEU A 359 -16.99 5.36 -10.69
C LEU A 359 -17.32 6.24 -9.47
N ALA A 360 -16.90 7.51 -9.48
CA ALA A 360 -17.16 8.44 -8.38
C ALA A 360 -18.67 8.69 -8.17
N ALA A 361 -19.43 8.83 -9.26
CA ALA A 361 -20.87 8.99 -9.20
C ALA A 361 -21.58 7.73 -8.66
N ALA A 362 -21.10 6.53 -9.05
CA ALA A 362 -21.60 5.28 -8.53
C ALA A 362 -21.34 5.14 -7.01
N ARG A 363 -20.14 5.47 -6.54
CA ARG A 363 -19.80 5.48 -5.10
C ARG A 363 -20.65 6.48 -4.32
N ASN A 364 -20.87 7.68 -4.86
CA ASN A 364 -21.75 8.68 -4.24
C ASN A 364 -23.22 8.23 -4.17
N ALA A 365 -23.74 7.58 -5.20
CA ALA A 365 -25.06 6.98 -5.16
C ALA A 365 -25.18 5.89 -4.09
N GLY A 366 -24.12 5.10 -3.89
CA GLY A 366 -23.99 4.14 -2.80
C GLY A 366 -23.99 4.80 -1.42
N ILE A 367 -23.27 5.93 -1.23
CA ILE A 367 -23.27 6.71 0.00
C ILE A 367 -24.68 7.23 0.29
N GLY A 368 -25.37 7.79 -0.73
CA GLY A 368 -26.73 8.30 -0.58
C GLY A 368 -27.77 7.22 -0.26
N ALA A 369 -27.51 5.98 -0.65
CA ALA A 369 -28.37 4.84 -0.40
C ALA A 369 -28.04 4.08 0.91
N ALA A 370 -26.89 4.34 1.50
CA ALA A 370 -26.50 3.72 2.76
C ALA A 370 -27.51 4.04 3.86
N SER A 371 -27.83 3.06 4.73
CA SER A 371 -28.75 3.24 5.85
C SER A 371 -28.38 4.49 6.66
N SER A 372 -29.37 5.27 7.06
CA SER A 372 -29.14 6.46 7.91
C SER A 372 -28.50 6.11 9.28
N GLU A 373 -28.65 4.86 9.70
CA GLU A 373 -28.06 4.32 10.94
C GLU A 373 -26.62 3.83 10.75
N SER A 374 -26.10 3.75 9.52
CA SER A 374 -24.72 3.31 9.28
C SER A 374 -23.75 4.43 9.58
N ASP A 375 -22.90 4.23 10.57
CA ASP A 375 -21.81 5.15 10.91
C ASP A 375 -20.59 4.98 10.01
N ILE A 376 -20.46 3.79 9.41
CA ILE A 376 -19.35 3.39 8.53
C ILE A 376 -19.87 3.08 7.13
N VAL A 377 -19.20 3.61 6.11
CA VAL A 377 -19.41 3.22 4.71
C VAL A 377 -18.11 2.60 4.19
N ALA A 378 -18.17 1.34 3.83
CA ALA A 378 -17.05 0.60 3.29
C ALA A 378 -17.21 0.44 1.76
N PHE A 379 -16.10 0.41 1.03
CA PHE A 379 -16.06 0.30 -0.42
C PHE A 379 -15.17 -0.86 -0.84
N ILE A 380 -15.69 -1.67 -1.76
CA ILE A 380 -14.98 -2.76 -2.41
C ILE A 380 -15.36 -2.81 -3.89
N ASP A 381 -14.43 -3.16 -4.77
CA ASP A 381 -14.71 -3.26 -6.20
C ASP A 381 -15.41 -4.59 -6.54
N ALA A 382 -16.20 -4.60 -7.60
CA ALA A 382 -16.97 -5.78 -8.04
C ALA A 382 -16.12 -6.97 -8.52
N ASP A 383 -14.82 -6.73 -8.76
CA ASP A 383 -13.80 -7.73 -9.11
C ASP A 383 -12.86 -8.06 -7.94
N ALA A 384 -13.32 -7.81 -6.71
CA ALA A 384 -12.59 -8.08 -5.49
C ALA A 384 -13.38 -8.99 -4.54
N ARG A 385 -12.66 -9.77 -3.73
CA ARG A 385 -13.23 -10.65 -2.70
C ARG A 385 -12.69 -10.22 -1.34
N ALA A 386 -13.58 -9.93 -0.41
CA ALA A 386 -13.23 -9.61 0.96
C ALA A 386 -12.82 -10.87 1.73
N ASP A 387 -11.80 -10.75 2.58
CA ASP A 387 -11.58 -11.74 3.62
C ASP A 387 -12.74 -11.72 4.62
N ARG A 388 -12.99 -12.85 5.29
CA ARG A 388 -14.07 -13.01 6.28
C ARG A 388 -14.04 -11.94 7.39
N ASP A 389 -12.84 -11.52 7.83
CA ASP A 389 -12.67 -10.57 8.92
C ASP A 389 -12.30 -9.15 8.40
N TRP A 390 -12.45 -8.90 7.10
CA TRP A 390 -12.09 -7.66 6.41
C TRP A 390 -12.73 -6.42 7.06
N LEU A 391 -14.05 -6.43 7.20
CA LEU A 391 -14.79 -5.29 7.77
C LEU A 391 -14.48 -5.10 9.26
N TYR A 392 -14.28 -6.21 10.01
CA TYR A 392 -13.81 -6.18 11.38
C TYR A 392 -12.52 -5.38 11.52
N HIS A 393 -11.50 -5.70 10.71
CA HIS A 393 -10.19 -5.04 10.80
C HIS A 393 -10.23 -3.56 10.39
N LEU A 394 -11.07 -3.18 9.41
CA LEU A 394 -11.26 -1.78 9.05
C LEU A 394 -11.89 -0.99 10.20
N VAL A 395 -12.97 -1.50 10.77
CA VAL A 395 -13.71 -0.82 11.85
C VAL A 395 -12.89 -0.77 13.14
N GLU A 396 -12.21 -1.87 13.52
CA GLU A 396 -11.31 -1.90 14.67
C GLU A 396 -10.22 -0.83 14.55
N THR A 397 -9.62 -0.73 13.37
CA THR A 397 -8.57 0.26 13.11
C THR A 397 -9.09 1.68 13.17
N ILE A 398 -10.28 1.98 12.60
CA ILE A 398 -10.95 3.29 12.69
C ILE A 398 -11.20 3.64 14.15
N ALA A 399 -11.84 2.75 14.91
CA ALA A 399 -12.22 3.01 16.29
C ALA A 399 -10.99 3.23 17.20
N ARG A 400 -9.99 2.37 17.09
CA ARG A 400 -8.80 2.43 17.95
C ARG A 400 -7.88 3.61 17.63
N ARG A 401 -7.83 4.05 16.40
CA ARG A 401 -6.98 5.19 15.97
C ARG A 401 -7.71 6.53 15.96
N ASP A 402 -8.98 6.54 16.29
CA ASP A 402 -9.85 7.71 16.11
C ASP A 402 -9.68 8.28 14.69
N ALA A 403 -9.73 7.38 13.71
CA ALA A 403 -9.45 7.71 12.32
C ALA A 403 -10.74 7.96 11.53
N ALA A 404 -10.69 8.89 10.60
CA ALA A 404 -11.80 9.15 9.68
C ALA A 404 -11.99 8.02 8.66
N ALA A 405 -10.89 7.33 8.31
CA ALA A 405 -10.92 6.26 7.35
C ALA A 405 -9.79 5.26 7.57
N ALA A 406 -10.00 4.02 7.11
CA ALA A 406 -8.99 2.99 7.06
C ALA A 406 -8.98 2.29 5.70
N SER A 407 -7.83 1.77 5.31
CA SER A 407 -7.65 0.94 4.13
C SER A 407 -6.62 -0.15 4.41
N GLY A 408 -6.81 -1.32 3.81
CA GLY A 408 -5.94 -2.47 3.99
C GLY A 408 -5.29 -2.93 2.69
N PRO A 409 -4.46 -3.99 2.76
CA PRO A 409 -3.75 -4.51 1.60
C PRO A 409 -4.69 -5.23 0.63
N SER A 410 -4.33 -5.14 -0.66
CA SER A 410 -4.99 -5.89 -1.74
C SER A 410 -3.98 -6.80 -2.42
N PHE A 411 -4.30 -8.09 -2.55
CA PHE A 411 -3.46 -9.10 -3.17
C PHE A 411 -4.13 -9.69 -4.42
N ALA A 412 -3.32 -10.15 -5.36
CA ALA A 412 -3.83 -10.89 -6.51
C ALA A 412 -4.09 -12.36 -6.11
N PRO A 413 -5.12 -13.03 -6.66
CA PRO A 413 -5.30 -14.46 -6.49
C PRO A 413 -4.23 -15.25 -7.24
N ASP A 414 -4.15 -16.56 -6.99
CA ASP A 414 -3.30 -17.46 -7.76
C ASP A 414 -3.65 -17.35 -9.27
N PRO A 415 -2.68 -17.02 -10.13
CA PRO A 415 -2.96 -16.75 -11.52
C PRO A 415 -3.32 -18.04 -12.28
N GLY A 416 -4.41 -18.01 -13.01
CA GLY A 416 -4.85 -19.14 -13.85
C GLY A 416 -4.10 -19.29 -15.18
N SER A 417 -3.19 -18.34 -15.52
CA SER A 417 -2.42 -18.36 -16.78
C SER A 417 -1.13 -17.57 -16.68
N ALA A 418 -0.21 -17.82 -17.61
CA ALA A 418 1.06 -17.09 -17.72
C ALA A 418 0.86 -15.58 -17.96
N CYS A 419 -0.16 -15.19 -18.72
CA CYS A 419 -0.46 -13.78 -18.95
C CYS A 419 -1.07 -13.13 -17.71
N ALA A 420 -1.97 -13.81 -16.99
CA ALA A 420 -2.51 -13.31 -15.71
C ALA A 420 -1.41 -13.14 -14.67
N ALA A 421 -0.47 -14.10 -14.55
CA ALA A 421 0.71 -13.97 -13.69
C ALA A 421 1.57 -12.75 -14.04
N ALA A 422 1.80 -12.53 -15.34
CA ALA A 422 2.55 -11.37 -15.81
C ALA A 422 1.83 -10.06 -15.48
N MET A 423 0.51 -9.99 -15.65
CA MET A 423 -0.27 -8.78 -15.34
C MET A 423 -0.34 -8.52 -13.83
N ALA A 424 -0.42 -9.57 -13.00
CA ALA A 424 -0.37 -9.44 -11.53
C ALA A 424 0.99 -8.90 -11.03
N ALA A 425 2.09 -9.19 -11.74
CA ALA A 425 3.43 -8.68 -11.45
C ALA A 425 3.76 -7.35 -12.15
N ALA A 426 2.88 -6.86 -13.04
CA ALA A 426 3.12 -5.64 -13.82
C ALA A 426 3.03 -4.38 -12.96
N PRO A 427 3.76 -3.29 -13.30
CA PRO A 427 3.72 -2.05 -12.54
C PRO A 427 2.36 -1.33 -12.59
N GLY A 428 2.04 -0.58 -11.52
CA GLY A 428 0.86 0.30 -11.50
C GLY A 428 -0.45 -0.40 -11.13
N LEU A 429 -0.39 -1.45 -10.32
CA LEU A 429 -1.58 -2.00 -9.66
C LEU A 429 -2.10 -1.06 -8.58
N PRO A 430 -3.42 -1.05 -8.29
CA PRO A 430 -3.98 -0.26 -7.20
C PRO A 430 -3.43 -0.73 -5.86
N ARG A 431 -2.92 0.21 -5.06
CA ARG A 431 -2.39 -0.03 -3.71
C ARG A 431 -2.62 1.18 -2.84
N GLU A 432 -2.74 0.95 -1.56
CA GLU A 432 -2.68 2.00 -0.54
C GLU A 432 -1.29 2.64 -0.49
N VAL A 433 -1.23 3.91 -0.12
CA VAL A 433 0.04 4.65 0.07
C VAL A 433 0.24 4.95 1.53
N ARG A 434 1.29 4.38 2.10
CA ARG A 434 1.63 4.60 3.50
C ARG A 434 2.47 5.87 3.68
N ALA A 435 2.07 6.70 4.66
CA ALA A 435 2.85 7.84 5.15
C ALA A 435 3.74 7.45 6.34
N GLY A 436 3.48 6.30 6.96
CA GLY A 436 4.19 5.71 8.08
C GLY A 436 3.80 4.24 8.23
N ASP A 437 4.09 3.63 9.38
CA ASP A 437 3.77 2.23 9.62
C ASP A 437 2.26 1.99 9.67
N ASP A 438 1.54 2.88 10.32
CA ASP A 438 0.12 2.79 10.65
C ASP A 438 -0.74 3.92 10.06
N ARG A 439 -0.13 4.83 9.28
CA ARG A 439 -0.80 5.96 8.63
C ARG A 439 -0.74 5.85 7.12
N LEU A 440 -1.80 6.32 6.48
CA LEU A 440 -1.89 6.39 5.04
C LEU A 440 -1.78 7.83 4.53
N ALA A 441 -1.09 8.02 3.41
CA ALA A 441 -1.18 9.21 2.59
C ALA A 441 -2.33 9.10 1.58
N GLN A 442 -2.76 7.84 1.27
CA GLN A 442 -3.81 7.57 0.31
C GLN A 442 -4.48 6.23 0.61
N LEU A 443 -5.80 6.22 0.55
CA LEU A 443 -6.66 5.04 0.59
C LEU A 443 -6.62 4.29 -0.76
N CYS A 444 -6.94 3.02 -0.74
CA CYS A 444 -7.14 2.23 -1.96
C CYS A 444 -8.64 2.04 -2.21
N GLY A 445 -9.13 2.50 -3.35
CA GLY A 445 -10.57 2.52 -3.67
C GLY A 445 -11.26 1.16 -3.66
N CYS A 446 -10.52 0.06 -3.86
CA CYS A 446 -11.06 -1.29 -3.81
C CYS A 446 -11.05 -1.93 -2.40
N ASN A 447 -10.50 -1.23 -1.39
CA ASN A 447 -10.34 -1.75 -0.03
C ASN A 447 -10.29 -0.60 0.99
N MET A 448 -11.42 0.00 1.33
CA MET A 448 -11.45 1.08 2.31
C MET A 448 -12.77 1.16 3.07
N ALA A 449 -12.74 1.74 4.27
CA ALA A 449 -13.91 2.16 5.02
C ALA A 449 -13.71 3.59 5.53
N ILE A 450 -14.80 4.36 5.57
CA ILE A 450 -14.78 5.78 5.91
C ILE A 450 -15.96 6.05 6.84
N THR A 451 -15.77 6.87 7.86
CA THR A 451 -16.87 7.30 8.72
C THR A 451 -17.84 8.20 7.94
N ARG A 452 -19.13 8.05 8.22
CA ARG A 452 -20.16 8.89 7.60
C ARG A 452 -19.91 10.39 7.82
N ALA A 453 -19.48 10.74 9.05
CA ALA A 453 -19.16 12.13 9.39
C ALA A 453 -18.05 12.71 8.49
N ALA A 454 -17.00 11.95 8.25
CA ALA A 454 -15.90 12.38 7.37
C ALA A 454 -16.34 12.51 5.92
N LEU A 455 -17.18 11.57 5.41
CA LEU A 455 -17.76 11.68 4.06
C LEU A 455 -18.63 12.91 3.90
N GLN A 456 -19.47 13.22 4.90
CA GLN A 456 -20.31 14.42 4.89
C GLN A 456 -19.48 15.69 4.92
N LYS A 457 -18.43 15.73 5.76
CA LYS A 457 -17.51 16.87 5.90
C LYS A 457 -16.82 17.25 4.59
N VAL A 458 -16.45 16.27 3.77
CA VAL A 458 -15.75 16.51 2.50
C VAL A 458 -16.66 16.43 1.27
N GLY A 459 -17.95 16.12 1.43
CA GLY A 459 -18.94 16.08 0.34
C GLY A 459 -18.83 14.86 -0.58
N GLY A 460 -18.30 13.74 -0.09
CA GLY A 460 -18.17 12.49 -0.85
C GLY A 460 -17.09 12.53 -1.93
N PHE A 461 -17.24 11.73 -3.00
CA PHE A 461 -16.31 11.65 -4.13
C PHE A 461 -16.58 12.76 -5.15
N ASP A 462 -15.54 13.28 -5.80
CA ASP A 462 -15.68 14.27 -6.87
C ASP A 462 -16.06 13.59 -8.19
N PRO A 463 -17.27 13.89 -8.76
CA PRO A 463 -17.75 13.25 -9.99
C PRO A 463 -16.87 13.48 -11.23
N MET A 464 -15.95 14.43 -11.18
CA MET A 464 -14.96 14.66 -12.24
C MET A 464 -14.10 13.41 -12.51
N PHE A 465 -13.91 12.55 -11.52
CA PHE A 465 -13.11 11.32 -11.63
C PHE A 465 -14.00 10.15 -12.07
N THR A 466 -14.13 9.95 -13.37
CA THR A 466 -15.03 8.93 -13.92
C THR A 466 -14.44 7.52 -13.96
N ALA A 467 -13.09 7.38 -13.98
CA ALA A 467 -12.41 6.09 -14.18
C ALA A 467 -11.37 5.74 -13.11
N ALA A 468 -10.69 6.72 -12.55
CA ALA A 468 -9.65 6.54 -11.52
C ALA A 468 -9.26 7.90 -10.91
N GLY A 469 -8.63 7.87 -9.73
CA GLY A 469 -8.11 9.04 -9.04
C GLY A 469 -9.09 9.67 -8.04
N ASP A 470 -10.29 9.17 -7.95
CA ASP A 470 -11.33 9.59 -7.00
C ASP A 470 -10.98 9.26 -5.55
N ASP A 471 -10.34 8.12 -5.31
CA ASP A 471 -9.82 7.70 -4.00
C ASP A 471 -8.63 8.56 -3.54
N VAL A 472 -7.77 8.96 -4.48
CA VAL A 472 -6.65 9.87 -4.22
C VAL A 472 -7.16 11.26 -3.86
N ASP A 473 -8.08 11.80 -4.66
CA ASP A 473 -8.72 13.09 -4.42
C ASP A 473 -9.41 13.14 -3.06
N LEU A 474 -10.20 12.10 -2.76
CA LEU A 474 -10.88 11.97 -1.48
C LEU A 474 -9.89 11.92 -0.31
N SER A 475 -8.83 11.13 -0.45
CA SER A 475 -7.77 11.03 0.57
C SER A 475 -7.11 12.38 0.85
N TRP A 476 -6.83 13.15 -0.20
CA TRP A 476 -6.22 14.47 -0.05
C TRP A 476 -7.17 15.51 0.54
N ARG A 477 -8.47 15.45 0.26
CA ARG A 477 -9.48 16.31 0.89
C ARG A 477 -9.67 15.97 2.37
N LEU A 478 -9.70 14.68 2.72
CA LEU A 478 -9.73 14.24 4.13
C LEU A 478 -8.50 14.73 4.88
N ALA A 479 -7.30 14.51 4.34
CA ALA A 479 -6.05 14.97 4.95
C ALA A 479 -5.99 16.52 5.10
N ALA A 480 -6.51 17.27 4.12
CA ALA A 480 -6.61 18.73 4.18
C ALA A 480 -7.58 19.21 5.28
N SER A 481 -8.56 18.38 5.65
CA SER A 481 -9.50 18.63 6.76
C SER A 481 -8.96 18.14 8.11
N ALA A 482 -7.64 17.86 8.20
CA ALA A 482 -6.94 17.33 9.38
C ALA A 482 -7.45 15.95 9.85
N GLU A 483 -8.08 15.18 8.96
CA GLU A 483 -8.56 13.84 9.25
C GLU A 483 -7.42 12.81 9.18
N THR A 484 -7.44 11.83 10.08
CA THR A 484 -6.47 10.74 10.11
C THR A 484 -6.91 9.61 9.17
N LEU A 485 -5.99 9.16 8.30
CA LEU A 485 -6.15 7.97 7.47
C LEU A 485 -5.27 6.85 8.04
N ALA A 486 -5.88 5.72 8.41
CA ALA A 486 -5.19 4.63 9.11
C ALA A 486 -4.97 3.41 8.22
N TYR A 487 -3.87 2.69 8.43
CA TYR A 487 -3.58 1.44 7.76
C TYR A 487 -4.06 0.25 8.59
N ALA A 488 -4.92 -0.58 8.01
CA ALA A 488 -5.50 -1.79 8.60
C ALA A 488 -4.86 -3.05 7.98
N PRO A 489 -3.76 -3.58 8.51
CA PRO A 489 -2.98 -4.64 7.86
C PRO A 489 -3.72 -5.97 7.76
N GLY A 490 -4.72 -6.23 8.63
CA GLY A 490 -5.57 -7.42 8.61
C GLY A 490 -6.78 -7.31 7.67
N ALA A 491 -7.09 -6.11 7.14
CA ALA A 491 -8.22 -5.90 6.24
C ALA A 491 -7.87 -6.32 4.81
N VAL A 492 -7.81 -7.61 4.57
CA VAL A 492 -7.33 -8.22 3.33
C VAL A 492 -8.44 -8.31 2.28
N VAL A 493 -8.12 -7.91 1.06
CA VAL A 493 -8.93 -8.09 -0.12
C VAL A 493 -8.13 -8.83 -1.20
N ILE A 494 -8.76 -9.81 -1.85
CA ILE A 494 -8.21 -10.47 -3.03
C ILE A 494 -8.83 -9.83 -4.27
N HIS A 495 -8.03 -9.08 -5.00
CA HIS A 495 -8.47 -8.28 -6.15
C HIS A 495 -7.97 -8.90 -7.46
N GLU A 496 -8.88 -9.18 -8.39
CA GLU A 496 -8.56 -9.82 -9.67
C GLU A 496 -7.77 -8.88 -10.59
N PRO A 497 -6.51 -9.20 -10.92
CA PRO A 497 -5.76 -8.41 -11.90
C PRO A 497 -6.35 -8.59 -13.30
N ARG A 498 -6.07 -7.66 -14.19
CA ARG A 498 -6.50 -7.81 -15.60
C ARG A 498 -5.83 -9.03 -16.23
N ALA A 499 -6.62 -9.96 -16.76
CA ALA A 499 -6.11 -11.24 -17.27
C ALA A 499 -5.34 -11.13 -18.57
N THR A 500 -5.48 -10.03 -19.34
CA THR A 500 -4.87 -9.83 -20.65
C THR A 500 -4.09 -8.51 -20.73
N LEU A 501 -3.04 -8.48 -21.56
CA LEU A 501 -2.26 -7.27 -21.82
C LEU A 501 -3.14 -6.10 -22.32
N ALA A 502 -4.09 -6.35 -23.22
CA ALA A 502 -4.98 -5.31 -23.74
C ALA A 502 -5.85 -4.69 -22.65
N ALA A 503 -6.39 -5.50 -21.72
CA ALA A 503 -7.17 -5.02 -20.58
C ALA A 503 -6.30 -4.22 -19.59
N TYR A 504 -5.08 -4.69 -19.32
CA TYR A 504 -4.10 -3.97 -18.51
C TYR A 504 -3.74 -2.60 -19.11
N LEU A 505 -3.43 -2.53 -20.40
CA LEU A 505 -3.10 -1.26 -21.07
C LEU A 505 -4.28 -0.27 -21.07
N ARG A 506 -5.51 -0.76 -21.18
CA ARG A 506 -6.74 0.03 -21.03
C ARG A 506 -6.87 0.61 -19.62
N GLN A 507 -6.57 -0.19 -18.60
CA GLN A 507 -6.52 0.25 -17.19
C GLN A 507 -5.42 1.31 -16.98
N GLN A 508 -4.22 1.11 -17.52
CA GLN A 508 -3.13 2.10 -17.43
C GLN A 508 -3.50 3.44 -18.08
N ARG A 509 -4.24 3.40 -19.20
CA ARG A 509 -4.79 4.62 -19.80
C ARG A 509 -5.78 5.32 -18.86
N GLY A 510 -6.67 4.60 -18.20
CA GLY A 510 -7.59 5.12 -17.19
C GLY A 510 -6.87 5.82 -16.05
N TYR A 511 -5.83 5.18 -15.50
CA TYR A 511 -4.98 5.77 -14.45
C TYR A 511 -4.27 7.05 -14.92
N GLY A 512 -3.77 7.08 -16.17
CA GLY A 512 -3.18 8.28 -16.74
C GLY A 512 -4.17 9.44 -16.87
N ILE A 513 -5.44 9.16 -17.20
CA ILE A 513 -6.51 10.17 -17.21
C ILE A 513 -6.72 10.72 -15.80
N GLY A 514 -6.87 9.84 -14.79
CA GLY A 514 -7.02 10.24 -13.39
C GLY A 514 -5.83 11.09 -12.89
N GLU A 515 -4.59 10.69 -13.21
CA GLU A 515 -3.39 11.49 -12.87
C GLU A 515 -3.41 12.88 -13.52
N GLY A 516 -3.87 12.98 -14.77
CA GLY A 516 -4.01 14.26 -15.46
C GLY A 516 -5.03 15.17 -14.79
N LEU A 517 -6.16 14.63 -14.34
CA LEU A 517 -7.19 15.33 -13.58
C LEU A 517 -6.68 15.78 -12.21
N LEU A 518 -5.98 14.89 -11.48
CA LEU A 518 -5.32 15.23 -10.22
C LEU A 518 -4.31 16.36 -10.39
N PHE A 519 -3.51 16.34 -11.48
CA PHE A 519 -2.58 17.43 -11.77
C PHE A 519 -3.30 18.75 -11.99
N ARG A 520 -4.46 18.76 -12.66
CA ARG A 520 -5.24 19.98 -12.85
C ARG A 520 -5.75 20.55 -11.53
N LYS A 521 -6.24 19.66 -10.65
CA LYS A 521 -6.80 20.04 -9.35
C LYS A 521 -5.72 20.39 -8.33
N TYR A 522 -4.57 19.66 -8.34
CA TYR A 522 -3.51 19.78 -7.34
C TYR A 522 -2.09 19.85 -7.97
N PRO A 523 -1.78 20.87 -8.76
CA PRO A 523 -0.54 20.91 -9.54
C PRO A 523 0.73 20.99 -8.68
N LEU A 524 0.67 21.49 -7.44
CA LEU A 524 1.81 21.54 -6.52
C LEU A 524 2.06 20.20 -5.83
N ARG A 525 0.99 19.52 -5.40
CA ARG A 525 1.10 18.17 -4.80
C ARG A 525 1.62 17.13 -5.78
N THR A 526 1.19 17.22 -7.03
CA THR A 526 1.66 16.31 -8.09
C THR A 526 3.07 16.66 -8.60
N ALA A 527 3.60 17.84 -8.27
CA ALA A 527 4.92 18.30 -8.73
C ALA A 527 6.10 17.89 -7.82
N GLY A 528 5.91 17.19 -6.71
CA GLY A 528 7.06 16.57 -6.07
C GLY A 528 7.32 16.73 -4.57
N GLN A 529 6.36 17.01 -3.71
CA GLN A 529 6.67 17.05 -2.27
C GLN A 529 6.07 15.92 -1.43
N ASP A 530 4.94 15.29 -1.81
CA ASP A 530 4.24 14.36 -0.91
C ASP A 530 3.91 13.00 -1.53
N GLY A 531 4.88 12.27 -2.04
CA GLY A 531 4.77 10.83 -2.25
C GLY A 531 4.05 10.40 -3.54
N MET A 532 3.84 9.26 -3.76
CA MET A 532 3.63 8.20 -4.72
C MET A 532 2.93 8.52 -6.07
N TYR A 533 2.14 9.60 -6.21
CA TYR A 533 1.65 10.12 -7.50
C TYR A 533 2.48 11.29 -8.02
N ALA A 534 3.28 11.90 -7.17
CA ALA A 534 4.39 12.71 -7.60
C ALA A 534 5.43 11.76 -8.18
N LYS A 535 5.30 11.39 -9.45
CA LYS A 535 6.52 11.05 -10.19
C LYS A 535 7.42 12.27 -10.01
N PRO A 536 8.59 12.12 -9.35
CA PRO A 536 9.49 13.25 -9.21
C PRO A 536 9.65 13.86 -10.60
N SER A 537 9.64 15.20 -10.68
CA SER A 537 10.22 15.83 -11.85
C SER A 537 11.52 15.09 -12.09
N TRP A 538 11.87 14.77 -13.34
CA TRP A 538 13.07 13.99 -13.65
C TRP A 538 14.35 14.51 -12.91
N LEU A 539 14.39 15.79 -12.54
CA LEU A 539 15.39 16.40 -11.66
C LEU A 539 15.23 16.01 -10.18
N GLY A 540 14.02 15.85 -9.65
CA GLY A 540 13.79 15.42 -8.26
C GLY A 540 14.13 13.94 -8.05
N SER A 541 13.99 13.10 -9.09
CA SER A 541 14.39 11.68 -9.04
C SER A 541 15.92 11.51 -9.02
N LEU A 542 16.68 12.50 -9.50
CA LEU A 542 18.16 12.51 -9.45
C LEU A 542 18.71 12.63 -8.02
N PHE A 543 17.91 13.08 -7.06
CA PHE A 543 18.34 13.34 -5.68
C PHE A 543 17.55 12.54 -4.62
N GLY A 544 16.73 11.56 -5.02
CA GLY A 544 16.01 10.67 -4.12
C GLY A 544 16.98 9.77 -3.36
N GLY A 545 17.24 10.08 -2.09
CA GLY A 545 18.07 9.27 -1.21
C GLY A 545 17.38 8.01 -0.69
N ALA A 546 18.18 7.04 -0.24
CA ALA A 546 17.69 5.90 0.52
C ALA A 546 16.91 6.37 1.75
N ARG A 547 15.73 5.75 1.98
CA ARG A 547 14.94 6.02 3.19
C ARG A 547 15.44 5.11 4.31
N VAL A 548 15.63 5.67 5.49
CA VAL A 548 15.98 4.93 6.69
C VAL A 548 14.72 4.78 7.53
N TYR A 549 14.40 3.54 7.90
CA TYR A 549 13.33 3.28 8.84
C TYR A 549 13.80 3.58 10.27
N TYR A 550 13.08 4.47 10.95
CA TYR A 550 13.39 4.83 12.33
C TYR A 550 12.41 4.23 13.34
N GLY A 551 11.28 3.74 12.95
CA GLY A 551 10.21 3.05 13.67
C GLY A 551 10.33 2.98 15.20
N ALA A 552 9.85 1.87 15.76
CA ALA A 552 9.83 1.62 17.21
C ALA A 552 11.22 1.55 17.86
N PHE A 553 12.27 1.27 17.08
CA PHE A 553 13.65 1.15 17.58
C PHE A 553 14.47 2.44 17.42
N GLY A 554 13.88 3.50 16.87
CA GLY A 554 14.54 4.81 16.74
C GLY A 554 15.80 4.80 15.89
N ARG A 555 16.74 5.71 16.21
CA ARG A 555 18.06 5.79 15.55
C ARG A 555 19.05 4.89 16.26
N GLY A 556 19.54 3.86 15.61
CA GLY A 556 20.48 2.93 16.21
C GLY A 556 21.02 1.90 15.21
N LEU A 557 21.65 0.86 15.75
CA LEU A 557 22.22 -0.26 14.98
C LEU A 557 21.16 -1.09 14.23
N PHE A 558 19.88 -0.88 14.54
CA PHE A 558 18.73 -1.60 13.99
C PHE A 558 18.05 -0.85 12.83
N GLN A 559 18.68 0.23 12.34
CA GLN A 559 18.11 0.98 11.23
C GLN A 559 18.13 0.17 9.94
N THR A 560 16.95 0.00 9.36
CA THR A 560 16.80 -0.62 8.05
C THR A 560 16.83 0.45 6.97
N VAL A 561 17.70 0.28 5.98
CA VAL A 561 17.78 1.15 4.82
C VAL A 561 16.88 0.56 3.75
N TYR A 562 15.71 1.20 3.53
CA TYR A 562 14.86 0.90 2.38
C TYR A 562 15.39 1.65 1.17
N SER A 563 15.69 0.94 0.09
CA SER A 563 15.88 1.60 -1.20
C SER A 563 14.56 2.30 -1.55
N ALA A 564 14.57 3.62 -1.66
CA ALA A 564 13.54 4.32 -2.42
C ALA A 564 13.49 3.60 -3.78
N GLY A 565 12.30 3.08 -4.16
CA GLY A 565 12.16 2.40 -5.44
C GLY A 565 12.89 3.20 -6.50
N ASN A 566 13.72 2.53 -7.30
CA ASN A 566 14.65 3.18 -8.22
C ASN A 566 13.88 4.04 -9.23
N SER A 567 13.54 5.27 -8.87
CA SER A 567 12.86 6.23 -9.74
C SER A 567 13.66 6.54 -11.01
N TYR A 568 14.96 6.24 -11.02
CA TYR A 568 15.80 6.32 -12.23
C TYR A 568 15.49 5.21 -13.26
N ALA A 569 15.12 4.02 -12.80
CA ALA A 569 14.80 2.91 -13.69
C ALA A 569 13.52 3.19 -14.50
N ASP A 570 12.63 4.04 -14.01
CA ASP A 570 11.37 4.38 -14.66
C ASP A 570 11.49 5.53 -15.67
N LEU A 571 12.55 6.35 -15.59
CA LEU A 571 12.76 7.49 -16.50
C LEU A 571 12.75 7.07 -17.97
N PRO A 572 13.48 6.02 -18.40
CA PRO A 572 13.48 5.57 -19.79
C PRO A 572 12.14 5.06 -20.31
N LEU A 573 11.18 4.78 -19.42
CA LEU A 573 9.85 4.26 -19.75
C LEU A 573 8.79 5.37 -19.88
N THR A 574 9.16 6.63 -19.65
CA THR A 574 8.26 7.78 -19.77
C THR A 574 8.09 8.22 -21.23
N ILE A 575 6.91 8.74 -21.58
CA ILE A 575 6.64 9.26 -22.93
C ILE A 575 7.55 10.44 -23.29
N GLN A 576 7.97 11.23 -22.31
CA GLN A 576 8.90 12.35 -22.49
C GLN A 576 10.27 11.86 -22.94
N TRP A 577 10.81 10.80 -22.30
CA TRP A 577 12.07 10.18 -22.69
C TRP A 577 11.99 9.53 -24.08
N VAL A 578 10.94 8.73 -24.32
CA VAL A 578 10.73 8.08 -25.61
C VAL A 578 10.56 9.11 -26.71
N GLY A 579 9.76 10.18 -26.46
CA GLY A 579 9.58 11.28 -27.41
C GLY A 579 10.88 12.01 -27.73
N LEU A 580 11.68 12.34 -26.72
CA LEU A 580 13.00 12.96 -26.90
C LEU A 580 13.95 12.07 -27.68
N SER A 581 13.95 10.76 -27.36
CA SER A 581 14.78 9.77 -28.06
C SER A 581 14.39 9.62 -29.54
N LEU A 582 13.09 9.63 -29.86
CA LEU A 582 12.58 9.61 -31.23
C LEU A 582 12.94 10.90 -31.98
N ILE A 583 12.85 12.07 -31.34
CA ILE A 583 13.29 13.34 -31.92
C ILE A 583 14.78 13.28 -32.26
N PHE A 584 15.61 12.79 -31.34
CA PHE A 584 17.05 12.65 -31.58
C PHE A 584 17.34 11.64 -32.71
N LEU A 585 16.58 10.56 -32.78
CA LEU A 585 16.72 9.58 -33.86
C LEU A 585 16.39 10.20 -35.23
N LEU A 586 15.31 11.00 -35.33
CA LEU A 586 14.94 11.73 -36.55
C LEU A 586 16.00 12.78 -36.94
N LEU A 587 16.52 13.51 -35.93
CA LEU A 587 17.61 14.45 -36.14
C LEU A 587 18.95 13.79 -36.55
N GLY A 588 19.03 12.47 -36.45
CA GLY A 588 20.15 11.67 -36.95
C GLY A 588 20.40 11.79 -38.46
N SER A 589 19.37 12.18 -39.25
CA SER A 589 19.51 12.52 -40.66
C SER A 589 20.37 13.78 -40.89
N VAL A 590 20.40 14.66 -39.88
CA VAL A 590 21.18 15.90 -39.91
C VAL A 590 22.54 15.75 -39.22
N ASN A 591 22.53 15.04 -38.09
CA ASN A 591 23.73 14.77 -37.28
C ASN A 591 23.75 13.35 -36.74
N ARG A 592 24.74 12.56 -37.19
CA ARG A 592 24.86 11.13 -36.81
C ARG A 592 24.95 10.92 -35.30
N LEU A 593 25.56 11.83 -34.53
CA LEU A 593 25.64 11.71 -33.06
C LEU A 593 24.26 11.77 -32.41
N LEU A 594 23.38 12.65 -32.89
CA LEU A 594 21.99 12.71 -32.42
C LEU A 594 21.25 11.38 -32.72
N GLY A 595 21.45 10.84 -33.92
CA GLY A 595 20.89 9.55 -34.29
C GLY A 595 21.33 8.40 -33.34
N VAL A 596 22.62 8.37 -33.02
CA VAL A 596 23.19 7.40 -32.06
C VAL A 596 22.62 7.61 -30.66
N LEU A 597 22.50 8.84 -30.18
CA LEU A 597 21.90 9.16 -28.89
C LEU A 597 20.42 8.77 -28.82
N GLY A 598 19.68 9.03 -29.90
CA GLY A 598 18.27 8.61 -30.02
C GLY A 598 18.11 7.08 -29.97
N ALA A 599 18.94 6.37 -30.76
CA ALA A 599 18.96 4.90 -30.77
C ALA A 599 19.34 4.32 -29.39
N ALA A 600 20.35 4.90 -28.74
CA ALA A 600 20.76 4.53 -27.38
C ALA A 600 19.64 4.78 -26.34
N GLY A 601 18.91 5.90 -26.48
CA GLY A 601 17.75 6.20 -25.61
C GLY A 601 16.63 5.16 -25.75
N ILE A 602 16.29 4.75 -26.96
CA ILE A 602 15.30 3.68 -27.23
C ILE A 602 15.81 2.33 -26.70
N ALA A 603 17.08 2.01 -26.95
CA ALA A 603 17.67 0.76 -26.43
C ALA A 603 17.62 0.71 -24.90
N LEU A 604 17.86 1.86 -24.22
CA LEU A 604 17.76 1.94 -22.76
C LEU A 604 16.32 1.71 -22.26
N SER A 605 15.29 2.19 -22.98
CA SER A 605 13.89 1.89 -22.66
C SER A 605 13.60 0.40 -22.72
N ILE A 606 14.06 -0.27 -23.78
CA ILE A 606 13.89 -1.73 -23.98
C ILE A 606 14.60 -2.52 -22.87
N LEU A 607 15.84 -2.13 -22.52
CA LEU A 607 16.64 -2.77 -21.49
C LEU A 607 16.06 -2.54 -20.08
N ALA A 608 15.57 -1.34 -19.78
CA ALA A 608 14.94 -1.03 -18.50
C ALA A 608 13.67 -1.89 -18.30
N ALA A 609 12.83 -2.02 -19.34
CA ALA A 609 11.65 -2.88 -19.31
C ALA A 609 12.05 -4.36 -19.15
N ALA A 610 13.13 -4.82 -19.81
CA ALA A 610 13.63 -6.19 -19.71
C ALA A 610 14.18 -6.49 -18.30
N ALA A 611 14.92 -5.55 -17.70
CA ALA A 611 15.41 -5.66 -16.34
C ALA A 611 14.25 -5.73 -15.33
N GLY A 612 13.23 -4.89 -15.47
CA GLY A 612 12.01 -4.93 -14.66
C GLY A 612 11.30 -6.29 -14.77
N ALA A 613 11.11 -6.78 -15.98
CA ALA A 613 10.48 -8.08 -16.22
C ALA A 613 11.32 -9.27 -15.69
N ALA A 614 12.66 -9.19 -15.75
CA ALA A 614 13.55 -10.23 -15.24
C ALA A 614 13.57 -10.30 -13.71
N SER A 615 13.53 -9.13 -13.04
CA SER A 615 13.60 -9.02 -11.58
C SER A 615 12.26 -9.26 -10.86
N ALA A 616 11.12 -9.10 -11.57
CA ALA A 616 9.81 -9.27 -10.96
C ALA A 616 9.56 -10.72 -10.52
N PRO A 617 9.04 -10.94 -9.31
CA PRO A 617 8.68 -12.26 -8.83
C PRO A 617 7.49 -12.80 -9.64
N LEU A 618 7.63 -14.02 -10.19
CA LEU A 618 6.54 -14.75 -10.82
C LEU A 618 6.37 -16.09 -10.11
N PRO A 619 5.12 -16.56 -9.93
CA PRO A 619 4.86 -17.88 -9.38
C PRO A 619 5.57 -18.97 -10.21
N ARG A 620 6.19 -19.96 -9.53
CA ARG A 620 6.97 -21.03 -10.21
C ARG A 620 6.19 -21.71 -11.33
N ALA A 621 4.90 -21.95 -11.15
CA ALA A 621 4.02 -22.56 -12.14
C ALA A 621 3.88 -21.73 -13.45
N HIS A 622 4.11 -20.42 -13.38
CA HIS A 622 3.91 -19.47 -14.47
C HIS A 622 5.16 -18.61 -14.75
N SER A 623 6.37 -19.06 -14.39
CA SER A 623 7.62 -18.30 -14.57
C SER A 623 8.28 -18.50 -15.96
N GLY A 624 7.61 -19.18 -16.89
CA GLY A 624 8.12 -19.50 -18.22
C GLY A 624 8.30 -18.28 -19.16
N PRO A 625 8.94 -18.48 -20.33
CA PRO A 625 9.24 -17.40 -21.28
C PRO A 625 8.02 -16.57 -21.71
N ALA A 626 6.86 -17.21 -21.88
CA ALA A 626 5.64 -16.53 -22.28
C ALA A 626 5.20 -15.48 -21.25
N ALA A 627 5.26 -15.81 -19.94
CA ALA A 627 4.95 -14.85 -18.87
C ALA A 627 5.98 -13.70 -18.86
N ARG A 628 7.26 -14.00 -19.02
CA ARG A 628 8.33 -12.98 -19.06
C ARG A 628 8.18 -12.02 -20.23
N ILE A 629 7.79 -12.51 -21.42
CA ILE A 629 7.52 -11.68 -22.60
C ILE A 629 6.29 -10.81 -22.37
N CYS A 630 5.18 -11.36 -21.86
CA CYS A 630 4.00 -10.59 -21.51
C CYS A 630 4.32 -9.49 -20.49
N LEU A 631 5.11 -9.81 -19.46
CA LEU A 631 5.52 -8.85 -18.43
C LEU A 631 6.45 -7.77 -18.99
N TRP A 632 7.39 -8.14 -19.86
CA TRP A 632 8.25 -7.18 -20.55
C TRP A 632 7.44 -6.17 -21.38
N LEU A 633 6.44 -6.64 -22.15
CA LEU A 633 5.53 -5.78 -22.90
C LEU A 633 4.72 -4.87 -21.97
N ALA A 634 4.23 -5.39 -20.84
CA ALA A 634 3.52 -4.59 -19.85
C ALA A 634 4.42 -3.51 -19.22
N CYS A 635 5.67 -3.84 -18.87
CA CYS A 635 6.66 -2.91 -18.33
C CYS A 635 7.04 -1.81 -19.36
N LEU A 636 7.09 -2.15 -20.65
CA LEU A 636 7.45 -1.21 -21.71
C LEU A 636 6.28 -0.29 -22.07
N LEU A 637 5.10 -0.85 -22.33
CA LEU A 637 3.95 -0.13 -22.89
C LEU A 637 3.08 0.54 -21.81
N GLY A 638 2.95 -0.07 -20.62
CA GLY A 638 2.08 0.43 -19.55
C GLY A 638 2.42 1.87 -19.14
N PRO A 639 3.67 2.15 -18.69
CA PRO A 639 4.10 3.50 -18.30
C PRO A 639 3.99 4.52 -19.43
N ALA A 640 4.30 4.14 -20.66
CA ALA A 640 4.21 5.01 -21.83
C ALA A 640 2.77 5.43 -22.13
N ILE A 641 1.82 4.48 -22.15
CA ILE A 641 0.39 4.74 -22.36
C ILE A 641 -0.20 5.59 -21.23
N ARG A 642 0.15 5.27 -19.97
CA ARG A 642 -0.28 6.01 -18.79
C ARG A 642 0.20 7.46 -18.85
N SER A 643 1.48 7.67 -19.14
CA SER A 643 2.10 9.00 -19.23
C SER A 643 1.53 9.81 -20.42
N LEU A 644 1.29 9.17 -21.58
CA LEU A 644 0.66 9.82 -22.72
C LEU A 644 -0.78 10.27 -22.41
N ALA A 645 -1.57 9.42 -21.74
CA ALA A 645 -2.92 9.77 -21.34
C ALA A 645 -2.94 10.93 -20.34
N CYS A 646 -2.02 10.91 -19.37
CA CYS A 646 -1.83 11.96 -18.38
C CYS A 646 -1.49 13.31 -19.06
N GLU A 647 -0.51 13.34 -19.96
CA GLU A 647 -0.12 14.58 -20.65
C GLU A 647 -1.25 15.12 -21.55
N ARG A 648 -1.99 14.27 -22.21
CA ARG A 648 -3.16 14.70 -23.01
C ARG A 648 -4.20 15.41 -22.14
N VAL A 649 -4.48 14.89 -20.93
CA VAL A 649 -5.45 15.51 -20.01
C VAL A 649 -4.89 16.79 -19.41
N LYS A 650 -3.64 16.81 -18.96
CA LYS A 650 -2.99 18.00 -18.37
C LYS A 650 -3.12 19.24 -19.25
N TRP A 651 -2.98 19.07 -20.56
CA TRP A 651 -2.88 20.17 -21.51
C TRP A 651 -4.11 20.33 -22.40
N ARG A 652 -5.17 19.55 -22.20
CA ARG A 652 -6.43 19.71 -22.90
C ARG A 652 -7.26 20.80 -22.22
N PHE A 653 -7.44 21.93 -22.90
CA PHE A 653 -8.41 22.95 -22.51
C PHE A 653 -9.77 22.58 -23.12
N GLU A 654 -10.83 22.63 -22.34
CA GLU A 654 -12.17 22.59 -22.89
C GLU A 654 -12.45 23.94 -23.54
N PRO A 655 -13.05 23.97 -24.75
CA PRO A 655 -13.46 25.23 -25.38
C PRO A 655 -14.44 25.95 -24.45
N ALA A 656 -14.29 27.27 -24.32
CA ALA A 656 -15.30 28.11 -23.71
C ALA A 656 -16.66 27.88 -24.38
N ALA A 657 -17.75 27.96 -23.62
CA ALA A 657 -19.09 27.76 -24.17
C ALA A 657 -19.29 28.63 -25.39
N ALA A 658 -19.94 28.09 -26.43
CA ALA A 658 -20.14 28.78 -27.71
C ALA A 658 -20.81 30.14 -27.47
N GLY A 659 -20.10 31.23 -27.64
CA GLY A 659 -20.54 32.60 -27.40
C GLY A 659 -19.49 33.56 -26.85
N GLU A 660 -18.35 33.03 -26.36
CA GLU A 660 -17.28 33.91 -25.86
C GLU A 660 -16.27 34.23 -26.97
N ASP A 661 -16.16 35.52 -27.33
CA ASP A 661 -15.22 36.03 -28.33
C ASP A 661 -13.76 35.80 -27.90
N SER A 662 -13.12 34.73 -28.42
CA SER A 662 -11.71 34.41 -28.16
C SER A 662 -10.75 35.29 -28.98
N ASN A 663 -11.25 36.23 -29.76
CA ASN A 663 -10.48 37.07 -30.70
C ASN A 663 -10.11 38.46 -30.14
N GLY A 664 -10.44 38.76 -28.89
CA GLY A 664 -10.12 40.04 -28.26
C GLY A 664 -8.60 40.18 -27.96
N PRO A 665 -8.15 41.42 -27.67
CA PRO A 665 -6.80 41.68 -27.23
C PRO A 665 -6.47 40.91 -25.96
N VAL A 666 -5.16 40.57 -25.75
CA VAL A 666 -4.74 39.89 -24.54
C VAL A 666 -4.86 40.84 -23.34
N GLU A 667 -5.90 40.70 -22.53
CA GLU A 667 -5.99 41.39 -21.22
C GLU A 667 -4.90 40.80 -20.28
N LEU A 668 -3.82 41.56 -20.04
CA LEU A 668 -2.71 41.11 -19.17
C LEU A 668 -3.08 41.10 -17.69
N ASP A 669 -4.06 41.89 -17.31
CA ASP A 669 -4.64 41.96 -15.97
C ASP A 669 -6.13 42.23 -16.05
N GLY A 670 -6.88 41.89 -15.02
CA GLY A 670 -8.32 42.08 -14.95
C GLY A 670 -8.88 41.98 -13.56
N ARG A 671 -10.12 42.38 -13.41
CA ARG A 671 -10.84 42.44 -12.13
C ARG A 671 -12.29 41.99 -12.32
N VAL A 672 -12.79 41.22 -11.36
CA VAL A 672 -14.20 40.89 -11.23
C VAL A 672 -14.62 41.11 -9.77
N GLU A 673 -15.73 41.73 -9.50
CA GLU A 673 -16.20 42.00 -8.15
C GLU A 673 -17.46 41.18 -7.82
N PHE A 674 -17.44 40.60 -6.62
CA PHE A 674 -18.57 39.89 -6.03
C PHE A 674 -19.16 40.74 -4.91
N VAL A 675 -20.48 40.81 -4.82
CA VAL A 675 -21.22 41.47 -3.76
C VAL A 675 -22.17 40.46 -3.10
N ALA A 676 -22.50 40.68 -1.83
CA ALA A 676 -23.51 39.90 -1.15
C ALA A 676 -24.88 40.08 -1.89
N ALA A 677 -25.57 38.97 -2.14
CA ALA A 677 -26.96 39.07 -2.61
C ALA A 677 -27.85 39.69 -1.52
N GLU A 678 -28.96 40.31 -1.95
CA GLU A 678 -29.91 40.91 -0.99
C GLU A 678 -30.34 39.91 0.09
N GLY A 679 -30.08 40.27 1.36
CA GLY A 679 -30.37 39.41 2.53
C GLY A 679 -29.23 38.56 3.07
N ALA A 680 -28.04 38.54 2.43
CA ALA A 680 -26.87 37.81 2.94
C ALA A 680 -25.99 38.73 3.80
N ALA A 681 -25.68 38.31 5.02
CA ALA A 681 -24.97 39.14 6.03
C ALA A 681 -23.48 39.34 5.71
N HIS A 682 -22.83 38.42 4.97
CA HIS A 682 -21.37 38.46 4.70
C HIS A 682 -20.96 37.52 3.57
N ILE A 683 -19.96 37.93 2.77
CA ILE A 683 -19.27 37.04 1.80
C ILE A 683 -17.91 36.67 2.35
N ASP A 684 -17.61 35.36 2.38
CA ASP A 684 -16.28 34.85 2.74
C ASP A 684 -15.40 34.68 1.51
N SER A 685 -14.21 35.30 1.53
CA SER A 685 -13.22 35.20 0.45
C SER A 685 -12.74 33.77 0.22
N ALA A 686 -12.64 32.96 1.29
CA ALA A 686 -12.21 31.57 1.17
C ALA A 686 -13.25 30.73 0.40
N MET A 687 -14.54 30.98 0.62
CA MET A 687 -15.63 30.31 -0.07
C MET A 687 -15.62 30.66 -1.58
N ILE A 688 -15.45 31.94 -1.92
CA ILE A 688 -15.36 32.39 -3.32
C ILE A 688 -14.13 31.79 -4.01
N LEU A 689 -12.96 31.81 -3.35
CA LEU A 689 -11.74 31.25 -3.92
C LEU A 689 -11.86 29.74 -4.17
N ALA A 690 -12.48 29.01 -3.23
CA ALA A 690 -12.74 27.57 -3.40
C ALA A 690 -13.69 27.30 -4.58
N ALA A 691 -14.80 28.05 -4.69
CA ALA A 691 -15.76 27.91 -5.77
C ALA A 691 -15.15 28.27 -7.15
N ILE A 692 -14.37 29.35 -7.22
CA ILE A 692 -13.62 29.76 -8.43
C ILE A 692 -12.57 28.70 -8.80
N ARG A 693 -11.83 28.17 -7.85
CA ARG A 693 -10.88 27.07 -8.08
C ARG A 693 -11.57 25.89 -8.74
N ASP A 694 -12.67 25.43 -8.16
CA ASP A 694 -13.41 24.26 -8.64
C ASP A 694 -14.01 24.49 -10.04
N ALA A 695 -14.54 25.69 -10.31
CA ALA A 695 -15.02 26.08 -11.62
C ALA A 695 -13.91 26.14 -12.69
N LEU A 696 -12.72 26.64 -12.33
CA LEU A 696 -11.53 26.65 -13.19
C LEU A 696 -11.04 25.25 -13.51
N VAL A 697 -11.00 24.39 -12.49
CA VAL A 697 -10.55 22.99 -12.64
C VAL A 697 -11.50 22.21 -13.54
N ARG A 698 -12.83 22.38 -13.39
CA ARG A 698 -13.83 21.80 -14.30
C ARG A 698 -13.61 22.20 -15.75
N ARG A 699 -13.20 23.47 -16.01
CA ARG A 699 -12.86 23.98 -17.35
C ARG A 699 -11.43 23.62 -17.81
N GLY A 700 -10.73 22.76 -17.08
CA GLY A 700 -9.42 22.23 -17.48
C GLY A 700 -8.23 23.14 -17.18
N VAL A 701 -8.40 24.17 -16.35
CA VAL A 701 -7.30 25.00 -15.87
C VAL A 701 -6.68 24.41 -14.61
N ALA A 702 -5.38 24.14 -14.62
CA ALA A 702 -4.68 23.69 -13.44
C ALA A 702 -4.49 24.86 -12.46
N VAL A 703 -4.93 24.68 -11.22
CA VAL A 703 -4.90 25.71 -10.17
C VAL A 703 -4.04 25.26 -9.01
N ALA A 704 -3.06 26.10 -8.60
CA ALA A 704 -2.26 25.88 -7.41
C ALA A 704 -2.72 26.80 -6.28
N GLU A 705 -2.95 26.24 -5.11
CA GLU A 705 -3.23 26.99 -3.88
C GLU A 705 -1.93 27.47 -3.22
N THR A 706 -2.02 28.51 -2.42
CA THR A 706 -0.92 29.06 -1.63
C THR A 706 -0.81 28.35 -0.28
N ASP A 707 0.41 28.30 0.26
CA ASP A 707 0.68 27.93 1.65
C ASP A 707 0.63 29.12 2.64
N GLY A 708 0.16 30.26 2.17
CA GLY A 708 0.09 31.49 2.94
C GLY A 708 1.35 32.39 2.89
N PHE A 709 2.45 31.93 2.31
CA PHE A 709 3.70 32.71 2.17
C PHE A 709 3.88 33.30 0.76
N GLN A 710 2.89 33.15 -0.13
CA GLN A 710 2.93 33.63 -1.50
C GLN A 710 2.22 34.99 -1.62
N SER A 711 2.54 35.77 -2.65
CA SER A 711 1.91 37.05 -2.97
C SER A 711 0.60 36.88 -3.80
N TYR A 712 -0.03 35.72 -3.76
CA TYR A 712 -1.27 35.41 -4.46
C TYR A 712 -2.06 34.36 -3.68
N ASP A 713 -3.38 34.33 -3.86
CA ASP A 713 -4.25 33.34 -3.22
C ASP A 713 -4.36 32.04 -4.03
N LEU A 714 -4.47 32.17 -5.36
CA LEU A 714 -4.45 31.05 -6.29
C LEU A 714 -3.46 31.35 -7.44
N GLN A 715 -2.88 30.31 -8.01
CA GLN A 715 -2.05 30.47 -9.22
C GLN A 715 -2.53 29.54 -10.32
N LEU A 716 -2.95 30.10 -11.45
CA LEU A 716 -3.33 29.34 -12.62
C LEU A 716 -2.06 28.89 -13.39
N VAL A 717 -1.97 27.61 -13.68
CA VAL A 717 -0.87 27.01 -14.47
C VAL A 717 -1.35 26.83 -15.90
N VAL A 718 -1.14 27.84 -16.73
CA VAL A 718 -1.69 27.90 -18.09
C VAL A 718 -0.79 27.21 -19.12
N ALA A 719 0.51 27.34 -18.92
CA ALA A 719 1.54 26.69 -19.73
C ALA A 719 2.78 26.48 -18.86
N PRO A 720 3.74 25.63 -19.26
CA PRO A 720 4.97 25.41 -18.48
C PRO A 720 5.71 26.69 -18.09
N MET A 721 5.61 27.73 -18.90
CA MET A 721 6.29 29.01 -18.73
C MET A 721 5.33 30.19 -18.44
N LEU A 722 4.04 29.95 -18.27
CA LEU A 722 3.05 30.98 -18.04
C LEU A 722 2.25 30.71 -16.75
N ARG A 723 2.30 31.69 -15.85
CA ARG A 723 1.61 31.67 -14.57
C ARG A 723 0.71 32.90 -14.47
N VAL A 724 -0.50 32.69 -13.94
CA VAL A 724 -1.45 33.75 -13.67
C VAL A 724 -1.80 33.75 -12.19
N PRO A 725 -1.17 34.61 -11.40
CA PRO A 725 -1.59 34.82 -10.01
C PRO A 725 -3.00 35.44 -9.96
N LEU A 726 -3.79 34.98 -9.01
CA LEU A 726 -5.16 35.37 -8.76
C LEU A 726 -5.30 35.72 -7.29
N ASN A 727 -5.77 36.92 -6.99
CA ASN A 727 -5.91 37.44 -5.63
C ASN A 727 -7.35 37.88 -5.39
N ALA A 728 -7.86 37.56 -4.20
CA ALA A 728 -9.14 38.06 -3.70
C ALA A 728 -8.91 39.17 -2.69
N LEU A 729 -9.31 40.38 -3.03
CA LEU A 729 -9.17 41.55 -2.15
C LEU A 729 -10.56 42.04 -1.69
N ARG A 730 -10.69 42.44 -0.40
CA ARG A 730 -11.89 43.13 0.05
C ARG A 730 -12.01 44.48 -0.66
N ALA A 731 -13.13 44.72 -1.29
CA ALA A 731 -13.50 45.97 -1.98
C ALA A 731 -14.84 46.45 -1.41
N GLY A 732 -14.77 47.36 -0.41
CA GLY A 732 -15.98 47.81 0.31
C GLY A 732 -16.68 46.63 1.02
N ALA A 733 -17.97 46.45 0.68
CA ALA A 733 -18.80 45.34 1.18
C ALA A 733 -18.66 44.05 0.36
N GLY A 734 -17.82 44.04 -0.70
CA GLY A 734 -17.66 42.93 -1.59
C GLY A 734 -16.21 42.42 -1.65
N ILE A 735 -15.95 41.47 -2.58
CA ILE A 735 -14.66 40.86 -2.84
C ILE A 735 -14.30 41.08 -4.31
N ALA A 736 -13.16 41.71 -4.57
CA ALA A 736 -12.60 41.87 -5.90
C ALA A 736 -11.63 40.73 -6.21
N LEU A 737 -11.85 39.98 -7.26
CA LEU A 737 -10.94 38.97 -7.78
C LEU A 737 -10.06 39.62 -8.85
N LEU A 738 -8.75 39.65 -8.61
CA LEU A 738 -7.76 40.26 -9.49
C LEU A 738 -6.86 39.20 -10.09
N TRP A 739 -6.54 39.29 -11.36
CA TRP A 739 -5.55 38.44 -12.00
C TRP A 739 -4.51 39.24 -12.78
N ARG A 740 -3.30 38.67 -12.88
CA ARG A 740 -2.24 39.24 -13.68
C ARG A 740 -1.43 38.18 -14.40
N ILE A 741 -1.35 38.24 -15.71
CA ILE A 741 -0.57 37.30 -16.52
C ILE A 741 0.92 37.62 -16.38
N ARG A 742 1.71 36.68 -15.81
CA ARG A 742 3.15 36.86 -15.64
C ARG A 742 3.92 35.75 -16.34
N PRO A 743 4.90 36.06 -17.22
CA PRO A 743 5.83 35.10 -17.76
C PRO A 743 6.72 34.55 -16.61
N ALA A 744 7.15 33.31 -16.73
CA ALA A 744 8.12 32.71 -15.81
C ALA A 744 9.54 32.68 -16.45
N PRO A 745 10.26 33.82 -16.54
CA PRO A 745 11.45 33.99 -17.38
C PRO A 745 12.59 33.08 -16.96
N ARG A 746 12.78 32.80 -15.66
CA ARG A 746 13.83 31.90 -15.14
C ARG A 746 13.75 30.49 -15.73
N ARG A 747 12.53 29.89 -15.78
CA ARG A 747 12.35 28.56 -16.35
C ARG A 747 12.56 28.54 -17.87
N ALA A 748 12.10 29.57 -18.57
CA ALA A 748 12.33 29.73 -19.99
C ALA A 748 13.80 29.84 -20.32
N LEU A 749 14.55 30.63 -19.56
CA LEU A 749 16.00 30.82 -19.73
C LEU A 749 16.79 29.52 -19.47
N ILE A 750 16.43 28.78 -18.41
CA ILE A 750 17.07 27.49 -18.10
C ILE A 750 16.79 26.47 -19.22
N ALA A 751 15.57 26.36 -19.69
CA ALA A 751 15.20 25.45 -20.79
C ALA A 751 15.94 25.84 -22.10
N ALA A 752 16.02 27.12 -22.42
CA ALA A 752 16.74 27.64 -23.59
C ALA A 752 18.25 27.36 -23.46
N ALA A 753 18.86 27.59 -22.30
CA ALA A 753 20.28 27.32 -22.05
C ALA A 753 20.61 25.83 -22.20
N VAL A 754 19.79 24.96 -21.64
CA VAL A 754 19.94 23.49 -21.77
C VAL A 754 19.80 23.08 -23.24
N ALA A 755 18.79 23.54 -23.95
CA ALA A 755 18.57 23.24 -25.35
C ALA A 755 19.77 23.74 -26.22
N LEU A 756 20.29 24.94 -25.94
CA LEU A 756 21.45 25.48 -26.61
C LEU A 756 22.69 24.62 -26.38
N LEU A 757 22.96 24.23 -25.12
CA LEU A 757 24.08 23.36 -24.76
C LEU A 757 23.97 21.98 -25.46
N VAL A 758 22.78 21.40 -25.51
CA VAL A 758 22.55 20.11 -26.20
C VAL A 758 22.81 20.23 -27.71
N LEU A 759 22.35 21.30 -28.36
CA LEU A 759 22.56 21.51 -29.78
C LEU A 759 24.04 21.77 -30.10
N LEU A 760 24.73 22.53 -29.26
CA LEU A 760 26.19 22.76 -29.40
C LEU A 760 26.97 21.47 -29.17
N ALA A 761 26.65 20.71 -28.16
CA ALA A 761 27.26 19.38 -27.88
C ALA A 761 27.03 18.40 -29.04
N ALA A 762 25.94 18.55 -29.76
CA ALA A 762 25.60 17.76 -30.93
C ALA A 762 26.31 18.24 -32.21
N GLY A 763 27.22 19.21 -32.12
CA GLY A 763 28.01 19.68 -33.24
C GLY A 763 27.33 20.70 -34.17
N PHE A 764 26.18 21.26 -33.75
CA PHE A 764 25.58 22.38 -34.49
C PHE A 764 26.42 23.64 -34.35
N SER A 765 26.55 24.43 -35.43
CA SER A 765 27.17 25.74 -35.30
C SER A 765 26.39 26.63 -34.32
N LEU A 766 27.07 27.52 -33.62
CA LEU A 766 26.43 28.43 -32.65
C LEU A 766 25.21 29.17 -33.26
N ARG A 767 25.29 29.58 -34.50
CA ARG A 767 24.21 30.26 -35.23
C ARG A 767 23.01 29.31 -35.43
N ALA A 768 23.25 28.07 -35.86
CA ALA A 768 22.18 27.08 -36.07
C ALA A 768 21.51 26.67 -34.76
N ALA A 769 22.29 26.51 -33.69
CA ALA A 769 21.77 26.20 -32.36
C ALA A 769 20.94 27.37 -31.80
N ILE A 770 21.37 28.63 -31.96
CA ILE A 770 20.64 29.82 -31.53
C ILE A 770 19.32 29.93 -32.33
N LEU A 771 19.34 29.73 -33.64
CA LEU A 771 18.13 29.79 -34.48
C LEU A 771 17.14 28.66 -34.11
N GLY A 772 17.63 27.46 -33.83
CA GLY A 772 16.80 26.35 -33.38
C GLY A 772 16.13 26.62 -32.03
N VAL A 773 16.87 27.14 -31.05
CA VAL A 773 16.32 27.54 -29.75
C VAL A 773 15.32 28.69 -29.87
N ALA A 774 15.64 29.69 -30.68
CA ALA A 774 14.77 30.82 -30.96
C ALA A 774 13.46 30.38 -31.64
N GLY A 775 13.55 29.50 -32.66
CA GLY A 775 12.35 28.92 -33.30
C GLY A 775 11.45 28.15 -32.35
N ALA A 776 12.04 27.28 -31.51
CA ALA A 776 11.31 26.55 -30.48
C ALA A 776 10.67 27.50 -29.44
N ALA A 777 11.41 28.53 -29.01
CA ALA A 777 10.93 29.55 -28.09
C ALA A 777 9.74 30.33 -28.67
N ILE A 778 9.79 30.68 -29.96
CA ILE A 778 8.69 31.35 -30.67
C ILE A 778 7.43 30.46 -30.69
N VAL A 779 7.56 29.17 -31.02
CA VAL A 779 6.42 28.24 -31.04
C VAL A 779 5.81 28.11 -29.64
N VAL A 780 6.65 27.96 -28.61
CA VAL A 780 6.17 27.87 -27.22
C VAL A 780 5.53 29.21 -26.79
N ALA A 781 6.08 30.35 -27.20
CA ALA A 781 5.51 31.66 -26.90
C ALA A 781 4.12 31.84 -27.60
N LEU A 782 4.00 31.47 -28.87
CA LEU A 782 2.73 31.52 -29.58
C LEU A 782 1.66 30.65 -28.97
N LEU A 783 2.01 29.43 -28.56
CA LEU A 783 1.10 28.53 -27.82
C LEU A 783 0.70 29.11 -26.47
N ALA A 784 1.65 29.71 -25.75
CA ALA A 784 1.38 30.35 -24.47
C ALA A 784 0.49 31.59 -24.62
N ILE A 785 0.73 32.43 -25.65
CA ILE A 785 -0.10 33.61 -25.97
C ILE A 785 -1.53 33.18 -26.34
N ASN A 786 -1.66 32.16 -27.19
CA ASN A 786 -3.00 31.65 -27.56
C ASN A 786 -3.79 31.13 -26.36
N ARG A 787 -3.10 30.51 -25.41
CA ARG A 787 -3.72 30.09 -24.15
C ARG A 787 -4.03 31.27 -23.22
N ALA A 788 -3.11 32.24 -23.11
CA ALA A 788 -3.29 33.44 -22.31
C ALA A 788 -4.52 34.24 -22.70
N ARG A 789 -4.80 34.36 -24.00
CA ARG A 789 -6.00 35.06 -24.56
C ARG A 789 -7.33 34.50 -24.03
N ARG A 790 -7.37 33.24 -23.68
CA ARG A 790 -8.59 32.55 -23.18
C ARG A 790 -8.81 32.72 -21.68
N ILE A 791 -7.78 33.08 -20.90
CA ILE A 791 -7.87 33.14 -19.44
C ILE A 791 -8.88 34.18 -18.94
N PRO A 792 -8.89 35.43 -19.42
CA PRO A 792 -9.87 36.42 -18.96
C PRO A 792 -11.32 35.95 -19.16
N ALA A 793 -11.65 35.39 -20.32
CA ALA A 793 -12.96 34.83 -20.60
C ALA A 793 -13.32 33.66 -19.65
N ILE A 794 -12.37 32.73 -19.45
CA ILE A 794 -12.57 31.59 -18.54
C ILE A 794 -12.78 32.06 -17.09
N VAL A 795 -11.97 33.03 -16.59
CA VAL A 795 -12.13 33.56 -15.23
C VAL A 795 -13.47 34.29 -15.09
N LYS A 796 -13.87 35.11 -16.07
CA LYS A 796 -15.17 35.80 -16.10
C LYS A 796 -16.32 34.79 -16.10
N ALA A 797 -16.27 33.72 -16.93
CA ALA A 797 -17.27 32.66 -16.96
C ALA A 797 -17.36 31.88 -15.64
N CYS A 798 -16.23 31.58 -15.01
CA CYS A 798 -16.22 30.99 -13.67
C CYS A 798 -16.84 31.94 -12.63
N ALA A 799 -16.54 33.23 -12.69
CA ALA A 799 -17.11 34.20 -11.79
C ALA A 799 -18.63 34.29 -11.95
N THR A 800 -19.15 34.27 -13.21
CA THR A 800 -20.59 34.25 -13.48
C THR A 800 -21.26 32.98 -12.93
N GLU A 801 -20.63 31.83 -13.07
CA GLU A 801 -21.13 30.56 -12.51
C GLU A 801 -21.18 30.62 -10.97
N VAL A 802 -20.16 31.16 -10.32
CA VAL A 802 -20.10 31.30 -8.85
C VAL A 802 -21.15 32.33 -8.36
N ALA A 803 -21.37 33.39 -9.09
CA ALA A 803 -22.38 34.39 -8.76
C ALA A 803 -23.84 33.87 -8.89
N GLY A 804 -24.06 32.78 -9.61
CA GLY A 804 -25.34 32.05 -9.65
C GLY A 804 -25.60 31.20 -8.40
N SER A 805 -24.65 31.14 -7.46
CA SER A 805 -24.80 30.38 -6.20
C SER A 805 -25.60 31.20 -5.16
N PRO A 806 -26.33 30.53 -4.25
CA PRO A 806 -27.10 31.24 -3.23
C PRO A 806 -26.22 32.19 -2.38
N GLY A 807 -26.66 33.46 -2.27
CA GLY A 807 -25.97 34.44 -1.43
C GLY A 807 -24.88 35.26 -2.10
N VAL A 808 -24.57 35.03 -3.37
CA VAL A 808 -23.48 35.71 -4.12
C VAL A 808 -24.05 36.33 -5.40
N SER A 809 -23.68 37.56 -5.71
CA SER A 809 -23.98 38.23 -6.99
C SER A 809 -22.76 38.98 -7.54
N LEU A 810 -22.70 39.21 -8.84
CA LEU A 810 -21.70 40.09 -9.44
C LEU A 810 -22.11 41.56 -9.22
N ALA A 811 -21.11 42.41 -8.90
CA ALA A 811 -21.33 43.83 -8.86
C ALA A 811 -21.64 44.33 -10.30
N ALA A 812 -22.66 45.18 -10.42
CA ALA A 812 -22.92 45.91 -11.65
C ALA A 812 -21.69 46.77 -12.03
N ARG A 813 -21.21 46.71 -13.29
CA ARG A 813 -20.14 47.60 -13.75
C ARG A 813 -20.62 49.07 -13.60
N PRO A 814 -19.84 49.96 -12.98
CA PRO A 814 -20.09 51.37 -13.10
C PRO A 814 -19.98 51.76 -14.57
N GLU A 815 -21.00 52.37 -15.14
CA GLU A 815 -20.96 52.96 -16.48
C GLU A 815 -19.90 54.08 -16.48
N GLY A 816 -18.73 53.85 -17.04
CA GLY A 816 -17.74 54.91 -17.25
C GLY A 816 -16.26 54.62 -17.18
N GLU A 817 -15.77 53.39 -16.97
CA GLU A 817 -14.34 53.09 -17.10
C GLU A 817 -14.07 52.15 -18.33
N THR A 818 -13.56 52.73 -19.41
CA THR A 818 -13.02 52.05 -20.59
C THR A 818 -11.60 51.59 -20.34
#